data_ba07ef2a5409ae09ea75d1ed64466cc9
#
_entry.id   ba07ef2a5409ae09ea75d1ed64466cc9
#
_cell.length_a   1.000
_cell.length_b   1.000
_cell.length_c   1.000
_cell.angle_alpha   90.00
_cell.angle_beta   90.00
_cell.angle_gamma   90.00
#
_symmetry.space_group_name_H-M   'P 1'
#
loop_
_entity.id
_entity.type
_entity.pdbx_description
1 polymer ?
#
loop_
_entity_poly.entity_id
_entity_poly.type
_entity_poly.pdbx_seq_one_letter_code
_entity_poly.pdbx_strand_id
1 'polypeptide(L)'
;MKKIILLLLILAGFITKNYSQFKITGTISDSKTHQTLPNASIFIPELNIGVISDLNGNYTLENIPNGKYDVKFSYIGYFDLIKNLSEKNNILQLNISLNPKSPICLNQVVITAGTYSTQDETAIKIETINKKDIEGFGGISLIKDLSRIPGIDAVSKGNGIATPIIRGLSTSNILVLNNGVKMQNFQFSVNHPYLIDEFGVERIEVVKGPASLLFGSNAVGGALNMIKESPAPKSTIKTDVNMNYNSNTQGLVTNVGVKSTPGNYFFGLRAGIKSHKDYIDGNGKIVPNSRFNAKSFKIFTGFNAKNLVSKLFVDYNLMKLGLSVPPAFKLFSGNDRTNNYWYQDLSNILISTKNVLYLGKIRNELNINYQTNNRKLFETPDISEEFKTVDMLLNTWTYELKTSKPFGDHKMIFAFQGLNQNNKNSNAPEHVLPDFSIYDLAGMGLVQLNFMKKLHTQIGIRYDFRHINIKKQEHVHQDINKNFQNLSFSMGLTGILSHKVLIRSNIASGFRTPSIAELSQEGGHGARYELGNPNLAPQRNIEGDLSLHIHNTKTVLEFSGFYNYINKYIYLSPTDETSIHGLPVFKYLQDNAKLYGFETNFGFFPASWMNFSFAYNYLVAKKNNDSYLPLIPQNKLRGNISFSKSFDKKQLKDFSFEIESIYAFVKNNHHIAESNTPAYNIYNLSAVQTLAFNRQKIKISAKINNLFNTTYIDHISTLKGLGYYEIGRNINIGIKIILDKH
;
A
#
# COMPACT_ATOMS: atom_id res chain seq x y z
N MET A 1 18.03 25.31 15.29
CA MET A 1 19.25 24.49 15.32
C MET A 1 19.77 24.23 16.73
N LYS A 2 20.10 25.23 17.59
CA LYS A 2 20.65 25.00 18.96
C LYS A 2 19.76 24.11 19.85
N LYS A 3 18.43 24.23 19.81
CA LYS A 3 17.49 23.38 20.59
C LYS A 3 17.43 21.93 20.11
N ILE A 4 17.66 21.67 18.82
CA ILE A 4 17.71 20.33 18.23
C ILE A 4 19.04 19.62 18.61
N ILE A 5 20.14 20.37 18.62
CA ILE A 5 21.46 19.87 19.06
C ILE A 5 21.42 19.52 20.55
N LEU A 6 20.75 20.33 21.37
CA LEU A 6 20.59 20.06 22.80
C LEU A 6 19.73 18.81 23.06
N LEU A 7 18.68 18.58 22.26
CA LEU A 7 17.85 17.37 22.33
C LEU A 7 18.64 16.12 21.92
N LEU A 8 19.51 16.24 20.90
CA LEU A 8 20.41 15.17 20.45
C LEU A 8 21.50 14.87 21.48
N LEU A 9 22.02 15.88 22.19
CA LEU A 9 23.01 15.70 23.28
C LEU A 9 22.37 15.08 24.54
N ILE A 10 21.14 15.42 24.88
CA ILE A 10 20.38 14.77 25.97
C ILE A 10 20.09 13.31 25.61
N LEU A 11 19.71 12.99 24.37
CA LEU A 11 19.58 11.61 23.89
C LEU A 11 20.90 10.83 23.91
N ALA A 12 22.03 11.48 23.62
CA ALA A 12 23.36 10.86 23.67
C ALA A 12 23.81 10.53 25.11
N GLY A 13 23.38 11.31 26.12
CA GLY A 13 23.70 11.08 27.53
C GLY A 13 23.03 9.84 28.15
N PHE A 14 21.99 9.29 27.54
CA PHE A 14 21.30 8.08 28.02
C PHE A 14 21.89 6.75 27.52
N ILE A 15 23.00 6.77 26.74
CA ILE A 15 23.52 5.59 26.03
C ILE A 15 24.43 4.70 26.93
N THR A 16 24.71 5.06 28.17
CA THR A 16 25.77 4.40 28.96
C THR A 16 25.34 3.30 29.94
N LYS A 17 24.05 2.91 29.99
CA LYS A 17 23.66 1.74 30.82
C LYS A 17 23.92 0.43 30.07
N ASN A 18 24.68 -0.47 30.69
CA ASN A 18 24.89 -1.83 30.20
C ASN A 18 23.60 -2.65 30.32
N TYR A 19 22.84 -2.76 29.22
CA TYR A 19 21.72 -3.69 29.14
C TYR A 19 22.23 -5.07 28.74
N SER A 20 21.69 -6.12 29.38
CA SER A 20 21.99 -7.51 29.04
C SER A 20 21.53 -7.82 27.61
N GLN A 21 22.30 -8.62 26.93
CA GLN A 21 21.99 -9.15 25.59
C GLN A 21 21.90 -10.67 25.68
N PHE A 22 21.11 -11.28 24.80
CA PHE A 22 21.08 -12.72 24.66
C PHE A 22 21.39 -13.15 23.23
N LYS A 23 21.67 -14.43 23.07
CA LYS A 23 21.86 -15.07 21.78
C LYS A 23 20.89 -16.23 21.61
N ILE A 24 20.49 -16.49 20.38
CA ILE A 24 19.71 -17.67 20.00
C ILE A 24 20.57 -18.58 19.16
N THR A 25 20.63 -19.83 19.56
CA THR A 25 21.33 -20.89 18.82
C THR A 25 20.37 -22.03 18.56
N GLY A 26 20.61 -22.82 17.53
CA GLY A 26 19.82 -24.01 17.28
C GLY A 26 20.02 -24.57 15.88
N THR A 27 19.21 -25.54 15.52
CA THR A 27 19.23 -26.23 14.23
C THR A 27 17.89 -26.11 13.55
N ILE A 28 17.89 -25.95 12.22
CA ILE A 28 16.69 -25.95 11.42
C ILE A 28 16.62 -27.23 10.60
N SER A 29 15.48 -27.92 10.66
CA SER A 29 15.24 -29.19 9.99
C SER A 29 13.89 -29.25 9.31
N ASP A 30 13.71 -30.19 8.41
CA ASP A 30 12.41 -30.56 7.82
C ASP A 30 11.59 -31.36 8.83
N SER A 31 10.32 -31.01 9.02
CA SER A 31 9.43 -31.66 10.00
C SER A 31 9.05 -33.09 9.63
N LYS A 32 9.13 -33.50 8.35
CA LYS A 32 8.77 -34.82 7.86
C LYS A 32 9.96 -35.75 7.68
N THR A 33 11.03 -35.20 7.09
CA THR A 33 12.24 -36.01 6.77
C THR A 33 13.32 -35.89 7.84
N HIS A 34 13.20 -34.92 8.76
CA HIS A 34 14.21 -34.60 9.79
C HIS A 34 15.56 -34.18 9.23
N GLN A 35 15.69 -34.02 7.92
CA GLN A 35 16.93 -33.52 7.30
C GLN A 35 17.15 -32.06 7.68
N THR A 36 18.38 -31.69 7.92
CA THR A 36 18.77 -30.32 8.21
C THR A 36 18.59 -29.42 6.98
N LEU A 37 18.20 -28.17 7.20
CA LEU A 37 17.91 -27.21 6.13
C LEU A 37 19.01 -26.13 6.09
N PRO A 38 20.04 -26.29 5.23
CA PRO A 38 21.07 -25.27 5.04
C PRO A 38 20.56 -24.03 4.33
N ASN A 39 21.13 -22.88 4.65
CA ASN A 39 20.69 -21.56 4.12
C ASN A 39 19.24 -21.17 4.48
N ALA A 40 18.67 -21.75 5.52
CA ALA A 40 17.42 -21.26 6.08
C ALA A 40 17.64 -19.88 6.73
N SER A 41 16.71 -18.95 6.56
CA SER A 41 16.80 -17.59 7.11
C SER A 41 16.15 -17.53 8.48
N ILE A 42 16.87 -17.00 9.44
CA ILE A 42 16.42 -16.64 10.79
C ILE A 42 16.46 -15.13 10.89
N PHE A 43 15.32 -14.47 11.14
CA PHE A 43 15.22 -13.04 11.05
C PHE A 43 14.31 -12.47 12.15
N ILE A 44 14.76 -11.43 12.84
CA ILE A 44 13.96 -10.64 13.79
C ILE A 44 13.57 -9.34 13.09
N PRO A 45 12.31 -9.20 12.61
CA PRO A 45 11.88 -8.04 11.84
C PRO A 45 11.98 -6.72 12.62
N GLU A 46 11.68 -6.76 13.91
CA GLU A 46 11.71 -5.56 14.78
C GLU A 46 13.11 -4.98 14.91
N LEU A 47 14.12 -5.84 15.02
CA LEU A 47 15.53 -5.46 15.14
C LEU A 47 16.21 -5.33 13.78
N ASN A 48 15.59 -5.89 12.76
CA ASN A 48 16.19 -6.02 11.43
C ASN A 48 17.55 -6.73 11.44
N ILE A 49 17.67 -7.75 12.30
CA ILE A 49 18.85 -8.62 12.35
C ILE A 49 18.46 -10.02 11.90
N GLY A 50 19.36 -10.68 11.20
CA GLY A 50 19.13 -12.04 10.74
C GLY A 50 20.42 -12.73 10.34
N VAL A 51 20.36 -14.06 10.37
CA VAL A 51 21.42 -14.97 9.96
C VAL A 51 20.83 -16.03 9.05
N ILE A 52 21.70 -16.79 8.41
CA ILE A 52 21.33 -18.02 7.69
C ILE A 52 21.95 -19.22 8.39
N SER A 53 21.29 -20.38 8.31
CA SER A 53 21.83 -21.63 8.81
C SER A 53 23.03 -22.11 7.95
N ASP A 54 23.98 -22.74 8.58
CA ASP A 54 25.15 -23.37 7.94
C ASP A 54 24.79 -24.65 7.16
N LEU A 55 25.78 -25.34 6.61
CA LEU A 55 25.59 -26.58 5.83
C LEU A 55 24.96 -27.71 6.66
N ASN A 56 25.09 -27.66 7.98
CA ASN A 56 24.52 -28.64 8.92
C ASN A 56 23.17 -28.15 9.50
N GLY A 57 22.62 -27.05 8.97
CA GLY A 57 21.36 -26.44 9.45
C GLY A 57 21.50 -25.67 10.76
N ASN A 58 22.70 -25.50 11.33
CA ASN A 58 22.92 -24.78 12.58
C ASN A 58 22.92 -23.29 12.36
N TYR A 59 22.45 -22.53 13.36
CA TYR A 59 22.46 -21.08 13.32
C TYR A 59 22.79 -20.46 14.66
N THR A 60 23.34 -19.25 14.63
CA THR A 60 23.60 -18.44 15.82
C THR A 60 23.25 -17.00 15.52
N LEU A 61 22.29 -16.45 16.24
CA LEU A 61 21.87 -15.04 16.18
C LEU A 61 22.26 -14.37 17.49
N GLU A 62 23.16 -13.39 17.41
CA GLU A 62 23.79 -12.75 18.57
C GLU A 62 23.37 -11.29 18.70
N ASN A 63 23.71 -10.69 19.83
CA ASN A 63 23.52 -9.28 20.14
C ASN A 63 22.04 -8.87 20.15
N ILE A 64 21.16 -9.72 20.65
CA ILE A 64 19.74 -9.46 20.76
C ILE A 64 19.49 -8.70 22.08
N PRO A 65 18.96 -7.47 22.06
CA PRO A 65 18.58 -6.75 23.28
C PRO A 65 17.51 -7.53 24.05
N ASN A 66 17.50 -7.45 25.38
CA ASN A 66 16.44 -8.08 26.17
C ASN A 66 15.07 -7.51 25.79
N GLY A 67 14.14 -8.40 25.46
CA GLY A 67 12.80 -8.02 25.00
C GLY A 67 11.96 -9.21 24.58
N LYS A 68 10.74 -8.92 24.13
CA LYS A 68 9.89 -9.91 23.42
C LYS A 68 10.00 -9.62 21.93
N TYR A 69 10.31 -10.65 21.15
CA TYR A 69 10.50 -10.54 19.70
C TYR A 69 9.81 -11.67 18.96
N ASP A 70 9.31 -11.36 17.77
CA ASP A 70 8.90 -12.36 16.80
C ASP A 70 10.10 -12.76 15.94
N VAL A 71 10.57 -13.98 16.12
CA VAL A 71 11.63 -14.55 15.29
C VAL A 71 11.01 -15.35 14.16
N LYS A 72 11.28 -14.90 12.94
CA LYS A 72 10.83 -15.53 11.72
C LYS A 72 11.87 -16.52 11.22
N PHE A 73 11.49 -17.78 11.04
CA PHE A 73 12.25 -18.82 10.41
C PHE A 73 11.66 -19.11 9.04
N SER A 74 12.47 -19.05 7.99
CA SER A 74 11.99 -19.25 6.62
C SER A 74 12.98 -20.00 5.76
N TYR A 75 12.47 -20.90 4.91
CA TYR A 75 13.24 -21.63 3.92
C TYR A 75 12.42 -21.81 2.64
N ILE A 76 13.09 -21.85 1.49
CA ILE A 76 12.42 -21.99 0.20
C ILE A 76 11.69 -23.34 0.15
N GLY A 77 10.38 -23.31 -0.16
CA GLY A 77 9.56 -24.51 -0.19
C GLY A 77 8.93 -24.89 1.15
N TYR A 78 9.14 -24.10 2.21
CA TYR A 78 8.60 -24.33 3.56
C TYR A 78 7.75 -23.15 4.02
N PHE A 79 6.86 -23.41 4.99
CA PHE A 79 6.14 -22.33 5.67
C PHE A 79 7.10 -21.53 6.52
N ASP A 80 6.88 -20.22 6.52
CA ASP A 80 7.51 -19.35 7.50
C ASP A 80 6.96 -19.72 8.89
N LEU A 81 7.84 -20.01 9.82
CA LEU A 81 7.49 -20.21 11.23
C LEU A 81 7.87 -18.97 12.02
N ILE A 82 6.93 -18.44 12.77
CA ILE A 82 7.15 -17.34 13.68
C ILE A 82 7.10 -17.89 15.10
N LYS A 83 8.13 -17.56 15.89
CA LYS A 83 8.19 -17.86 17.31
C LYS A 83 8.30 -16.57 18.09
N ASN A 84 7.34 -16.34 18.96
CA ASN A 84 7.43 -15.26 19.94
C ASN A 84 8.38 -15.70 21.06
N LEU A 85 9.46 -14.96 21.25
CA LEU A 85 10.47 -15.24 22.24
C LEU A 85 10.47 -14.15 23.31
N SER A 86 10.42 -14.57 24.56
CA SER A 86 10.63 -13.72 25.72
C SER A 86 11.74 -14.31 26.55
N GLU A 87 12.81 -13.57 26.74
CA GLU A 87 14.05 -14.12 27.31
C GLU A 87 14.18 -13.85 28.81
N LYS A 88 14.71 -14.86 29.54
CA LYS A 88 15.19 -14.74 30.91
C LYS A 88 16.66 -15.15 31.06
N ASN A 89 17.25 -15.80 30.05
CA ASN A 89 18.64 -16.35 30.09
C ASN A 89 19.49 -15.78 28.95
N ASN A 90 20.81 -15.71 29.14
CA ASN A 90 21.76 -15.15 28.16
C ASN A 90 21.90 -15.96 26.86
N ILE A 91 21.50 -17.23 26.85
CA ILE A 91 21.54 -18.13 25.69
C ILE A 91 20.22 -18.87 25.61
N LEU A 92 19.54 -18.78 24.46
CA LEU A 92 18.35 -19.55 24.15
C LEU A 92 18.67 -20.58 23.06
N GLN A 93 18.58 -21.86 23.39
CA GLN A 93 18.69 -22.92 22.40
C GLN A 93 17.30 -23.21 21.82
N LEU A 94 17.15 -23.07 20.49
CA LEU A 94 15.88 -23.20 19.80
C LEU A 94 16.04 -24.01 18.52
N ASN A 95 15.76 -25.30 18.60
CA ASN A 95 15.71 -26.16 17.41
C ASN A 95 14.35 -26.05 16.75
N ILE A 96 14.34 -25.84 15.44
CA ILE A 96 13.15 -25.55 14.65
C ILE A 96 12.97 -26.59 13.56
N SER A 97 11.77 -27.17 13.53
CA SER A 97 11.33 -28.02 12.41
C SER A 97 10.34 -27.22 11.55
N LEU A 98 10.70 -26.97 10.30
CA LEU A 98 9.84 -26.29 9.34
C LEU A 98 8.97 -27.31 8.60
N ASN A 99 7.72 -26.94 8.39
CA ASN A 99 6.79 -27.72 7.59
C ASN A 99 6.95 -27.39 6.11
N PRO A 100 7.10 -28.38 5.22
CA PRO A 100 7.02 -28.15 3.79
C PRO A 100 5.73 -27.42 3.40
N LYS A 101 5.80 -26.50 2.45
CA LYS A 101 4.64 -25.70 2.05
C LYS A 101 3.47 -26.60 1.67
N SER A 102 2.42 -26.48 2.49
CA SER A 102 1.05 -26.69 2.08
C SER A 102 0.44 -25.35 1.66
N PRO A 103 -0.54 -25.27 0.80
CA PRO A 103 -1.02 -23.99 0.23
C PRO A 103 -1.59 -22.99 1.23
N ILE A 104 -1.70 -23.32 2.50
CA ILE A 104 -2.41 -22.54 3.53
C ILE A 104 -1.40 -21.96 4.52
N CYS A 105 -1.23 -20.64 4.53
CA CYS A 105 -0.38 -19.95 5.48
C CYS A 105 -1.18 -18.87 6.23
N LEU A 106 -1.25 -18.97 7.56
CA LEU A 106 -1.95 -18.01 8.43
C LEU A 106 -1.01 -17.13 9.25
N ASN A 107 0.23 -17.56 9.47
CA ASN A 107 1.15 -16.86 10.35
C ASN A 107 2.04 -15.89 9.56
N GLN A 108 1.51 -14.68 9.28
CA GLN A 108 2.30 -13.57 8.74
C GLN A 108 2.46 -12.48 9.80
N VAL A 109 3.68 -11.94 9.94
CA VAL A 109 3.93 -10.76 10.76
C VAL A 109 3.42 -9.53 10.00
N VAL A 110 2.57 -8.75 10.64
CA VAL A 110 2.08 -7.48 10.14
C VAL A 110 2.65 -6.32 10.95
N ILE A 111 2.91 -5.21 10.30
CA ILE A 111 3.51 -4.00 10.90
C ILE A 111 2.46 -2.91 11.07
N THR A 112 1.47 -2.87 10.20
CA THR A 112 0.44 -1.83 10.11
C THR A 112 -0.54 -1.85 11.28
N ALA A 113 -0.56 -2.90 12.11
CA ALA A 113 -1.38 -2.99 13.33
C ALA A 113 -0.87 -2.14 14.52
N GLY A 114 0.07 -1.22 14.28
CA GLY A 114 0.66 -0.37 15.32
C GLY A 114 1.91 -0.95 15.98
N THR A 115 2.08 -2.26 15.96
CA THR A 115 3.30 -2.98 16.37
C THR A 115 3.51 -4.19 15.49
N TYR A 116 4.69 -4.79 15.57
CA TYR A 116 4.91 -6.14 15.04
C TYR A 116 4.03 -7.12 15.80
N SER A 117 3.15 -7.81 15.11
CA SER A 117 2.28 -8.87 15.66
C SER A 117 1.96 -9.87 14.56
N THR A 118 1.58 -11.07 14.93
CA THR A 118 1.05 -12.03 13.97
C THR A 118 -0.36 -11.62 13.54
N GLN A 119 -0.76 -12.00 12.35
CA GLN A 119 -2.10 -11.70 11.85
C GLN A 119 -3.19 -12.28 12.77
N ASP A 120 -2.93 -13.41 13.45
CA ASP A 120 -3.87 -14.04 14.34
C ASP A 120 -4.06 -13.32 15.69
N GLU A 121 -3.08 -12.49 16.08
CA GLU A 121 -3.15 -11.69 17.31
C GLU A 121 -3.75 -10.30 17.08
N THR A 122 -3.99 -9.90 15.82
CA THR A 122 -4.59 -8.60 15.51
C THR A 122 -6.09 -8.69 15.42
N ALA A 123 -6.78 -7.77 16.08
CA ALA A 123 -8.23 -7.66 16.01
C ALA A 123 -8.71 -7.04 14.68
N ILE A 124 -7.86 -6.28 14.01
CA ILE A 124 -8.12 -5.71 12.69
C ILE A 124 -7.61 -6.69 11.64
N LYS A 125 -8.47 -7.07 10.70
CA LYS A 125 -8.05 -7.90 9.54
C LYS A 125 -7.11 -7.10 8.65
N ILE A 126 -5.88 -7.59 8.45
CA ILE A 126 -4.89 -7.01 7.55
C ILE A 126 -4.63 -8.01 6.43
N GLU A 127 -4.96 -7.62 5.20
CA GLU A 127 -4.60 -8.39 4.02
C GLU A 127 -3.14 -8.14 3.66
N THR A 128 -2.40 -9.19 3.32
CA THR A 128 -0.98 -9.06 2.94
C THR A 128 -0.73 -9.64 1.56
N ILE A 129 -0.06 -8.86 0.72
CA ILE A 129 0.38 -9.26 -0.61
C ILE A 129 1.90 -9.32 -0.57
N ASN A 130 2.44 -10.49 -0.79
CA ASN A 130 3.88 -10.70 -0.69
C ASN A 130 4.61 -10.32 -1.98
N LYS A 131 5.92 -10.14 -1.88
CA LYS A 131 6.81 -9.83 -3.00
C LYS A 131 6.63 -10.77 -4.20
N LYS A 132 6.42 -12.07 -3.96
CA LYS A 132 6.18 -13.05 -5.02
C LYS A 132 4.94 -12.73 -5.85
N ASP A 133 3.87 -12.30 -5.18
CA ASP A 133 2.60 -11.95 -5.81
C ASP A 133 2.73 -10.64 -6.59
N ILE A 134 3.38 -9.63 -5.97
CA ILE A 134 3.67 -8.31 -6.60
C ILE A 134 4.50 -8.51 -7.88
N GLU A 135 5.55 -9.32 -7.84
CA GLU A 135 6.37 -9.64 -9.01
C GLU A 135 5.61 -10.44 -10.07
N GLY A 136 4.66 -11.28 -9.63
CA GLY A 136 3.81 -12.07 -10.51
C GLY A 136 2.72 -11.25 -11.21
N PHE A 137 2.40 -10.04 -10.74
CA PHE A 137 1.35 -9.22 -11.34
C PHE A 137 1.69 -8.82 -12.78
N GLY A 138 2.95 -8.48 -13.07
CA GLY A 138 3.40 -8.09 -14.42
C GLY A 138 2.62 -6.90 -14.98
N GLY A 139 1.87 -6.21 -14.11
CA GLY A 139 0.98 -5.13 -14.47
C GLY A 139 1.74 -3.84 -14.77
N ILE A 140 1.06 -2.96 -15.46
CA ILE A 140 1.56 -1.63 -15.79
C ILE A 140 1.42 -0.72 -14.56
N SER A 141 0.36 -0.93 -13.75
CA SER A 141 0.03 -0.15 -12.56
C SER A 141 -0.15 -1.04 -11.34
N LEU A 142 0.70 -0.83 -10.32
CA LEU A 142 0.60 -1.53 -9.04
C LEU A 142 -0.79 -1.39 -8.40
N ILE A 143 -1.38 -0.19 -8.41
CA ILE A 143 -2.69 0.06 -7.79
C ILE A 143 -3.80 -0.71 -8.50
N LYS A 144 -3.79 -0.79 -9.83
CA LYS A 144 -4.75 -1.63 -10.59
C LYS A 144 -4.58 -3.11 -10.26
N ASP A 145 -3.37 -3.57 -10.07
CA ASP A 145 -3.09 -4.98 -9.73
C ASP A 145 -3.64 -5.35 -8.35
N LEU A 146 -3.72 -4.40 -7.40
CA LEU A 146 -4.33 -4.62 -6.09
C LEU A 146 -5.83 -4.88 -6.14
N SER A 147 -6.53 -4.51 -7.23
CA SER A 147 -7.95 -4.81 -7.40
C SER A 147 -8.27 -6.32 -7.52
N ARG A 148 -7.26 -7.19 -7.48
CA ARG A 148 -7.41 -8.64 -7.34
C ARG A 148 -7.88 -9.06 -5.95
N ILE A 149 -7.73 -8.20 -4.95
CA ILE A 149 -8.18 -8.44 -3.58
C ILE A 149 -9.66 -8.04 -3.48
N PRO A 150 -10.55 -8.90 -2.96
CA PRO A 150 -11.95 -8.55 -2.75
C PRO A 150 -12.10 -7.24 -1.95
N GLY A 151 -13.03 -6.39 -2.34
CA GLY A 151 -13.27 -5.09 -1.68
C GLY A 151 -12.22 -4.02 -1.99
N ILE A 152 -11.23 -4.31 -2.84
CA ILE A 152 -10.28 -3.33 -3.37
C ILE A 152 -10.53 -3.16 -4.88
N ASP A 153 -10.61 -1.92 -5.32
CA ASP A 153 -10.72 -1.52 -6.71
C ASP A 153 -9.82 -0.31 -6.99
N ALA A 154 -9.84 0.20 -8.22
CA ALA A 154 -9.07 1.38 -8.59
C ALA A 154 -9.83 2.26 -9.57
N VAL A 155 -10.05 3.53 -9.22
CA VAL A 155 -10.42 4.54 -10.23
C VAL A 155 -9.23 4.73 -11.14
N SER A 156 -9.46 4.64 -12.44
CA SER A 156 -8.37 4.78 -13.41
C SER A 156 -8.66 5.81 -14.49
N LYS A 157 -7.59 6.46 -14.97
CA LYS A 157 -7.57 7.23 -16.20
C LYS A 157 -6.46 6.68 -17.09
N GLY A 158 -6.79 5.69 -17.90
CA GLY A 158 -5.79 4.90 -18.62
C GLY A 158 -4.93 4.05 -17.67
N ASN A 159 -3.67 3.83 -18.04
CA ASN A 159 -2.76 2.97 -17.30
C ASN A 159 -1.79 3.71 -16.38
N GLY A 160 -1.56 5.01 -16.63
CA GLY A 160 -0.63 5.82 -15.85
C GLY A 160 -1.23 6.39 -14.56
N ILE A 161 -2.56 6.50 -14.47
CA ILE A 161 -3.26 7.02 -13.29
C ILE A 161 -4.15 5.93 -12.72
N ALA A 162 -3.94 5.62 -11.44
CA ALA A 162 -4.82 4.76 -10.68
C ALA A 162 -4.87 5.20 -9.21
N THR A 163 -6.08 5.35 -8.69
CA THR A 163 -6.33 5.72 -7.29
C THR A 163 -7.08 4.57 -6.62
N PRO A 164 -6.60 4.05 -5.48
CA PRO A 164 -7.22 2.90 -4.84
C PRO A 164 -8.61 3.22 -4.29
N ILE A 165 -9.48 2.22 -4.33
CA ILE A 165 -10.77 2.19 -3.64
C ILE A 165 -10.75 1.04 -2.65
N ILE A 166 -11.16 1.28 -1.42
CA ILE A 166 -11.39 0.24 -0.41
C ILE A 166 -12.86 0.34 0.03
N ARG A 167 -13.63 -0.74 -0.17
CA ARG A 167 -15.06 -0.80 0.21
C ARG A 167 -15.86 0.41 -0.27
N GLY A 168 -15.61 0.87 -1.52
CA GLY A 168 -16.29 2.01 -2.14
C GLY A 168 -15.79 3.40 -1.75
N LEU A 169 -14.82 3.50 -0.85
CA LEU A 169 -14.21 4.77 -0.46
C LEU A 169 -12.88 4.98 -1.21
N SER A 170 -12.62 6.21 -1.67
CA SER A 170 -11.47 6.57 -2.48
C SER A 170 -10.87 7.93 -2.09
N THR A 171 -9.82 8.34 -2.76
CA THR A 171 -9.15 9.67 -2.64
C THR A 171 -8.81 10.03 -1.19
N SER A 172 -9.33 11.14 -0.67
CA SER A 172 -9.07 11.63 0.69
C SER A 172 -9.65 10.74 1.81
N ASN A 173 -10.37 9.64 1.49
CA ASN A 173 -10.87 8.68 2.48
C ASN A 173 -9.92 7.52 2.72
N ILE A 174 -8.86 7.36 1.91
CA ILE A 174 -7.90 6.26 2.00
C ILE A 174 -6.50 6.81 2.14
N LEU A 175 -5.71 6.18 3.02
CA LEU A 175 -4.27 6.47 3.12
C LEU A 175 -3.44 5.49 2.30
N VAL A 176 -2.51 6.04 1.54
CA VAL A 176 -1.40 5.28 0.96
C VAL A 176 -0.13 5.64 1.72
N LEU A 177 0.55 4.61 2.21
CA LEU A 177 1.73 4.74 3.06
C LEU A 177 2.93 4.10 2.37
N ASN A 178 4.08 4.74 2.47
CA ASN A 178 5.37 4.18 2.10
C ASN A 178 6.15 3.88 3.38
N ASN A 179 6.21 2.60 3.76
CA ASN A 179 6.87 2.11 4.99
C ASN A 179 6.36 2.78 6.27
N GLY A 180 5.04 3.06 6.33
CA GLY A 180 4.38 3.74 7.44
C GLY A 180 4.29 5.26 7.33
N VAL A 181 4.97 5.89 6.36
CA VAL A 181 4.91 7.34 6.12
C VAL A 181 3.80 7.66 5.14
N LYS A 182 2.89 8.57 5.50
CA LYS A 182 1.80 9.02 4.63
C LYS A 182 2.35 9.67 3.35
N MET A 183 1.88 9.21 2.20
CA MET A 183 2.20 9.85 0.92
C MET A 183 1.33 11.08 0.72
N GLN A 184 1.96 12.23 0.62
CA GLN A 184 1.32 13.54 0.43
C GLN A 184 1.60 14.03 -0.99
N ASN A 185 0.63 13.91 -1.88
CA ASN A 185 0.77 14.28 -3.29
C ASN A 185 -0.54 14.75 -3.92
N PHE A 186 -1.29 15.61 -3.23
CA PHE A 186 -2.51 16.21 -3.76
C PHE A 186 -3.63 15.21 -4.09
N GLN A 187 -3.91 14.26 -3.19
CA GLN A 187 -4.90 13.18 -3.40
C GLN A 187 -6.38 13.62 -3.40
N PHE A 188 -6.67 14.87 -3.54
CA PHE A 188 -8.06 15.35 -3.63
C PHE A 188 -8.76 14.91 -4.93
N SER A 189 -8.01 14.58 -5.98
CA SER A 189 -8.55 14.20 -7.29
C SER A 189 -8.13 12.79 -7.70
N VAL A 190 -9.04 12.09 -8.38
CA VAL A 190 -8.79 10.79 -9.01
C VAL A 190 -7.78 10.86 -10.17
N ASN A 191 -7.48 12.05 -10.68
CA ASN A 191 -6.51 12.29 -11.74
C ASN A 191 -5.06 12.41 -11.23
N HIS A 192 -4.83 12.19 -9.94
CA HIS A 192 -3.52 12.35 -9.30
C HIS A 192 -2.90 11.00 -8.91
N PRO A 193 -1.83 10.52 -9.59
CA PRO A 193 -1.15 9.28 -9.22
C PRO A 193 -0.36 9.45 -7.93
N TYR A 194 -0.18 8.37 -7.17
CA TYR A 194 0.53 8.38 -5.89
C TYR A 194 2.06 8.46 -6.00
N LEU A 195 2.65 8.38 -7.18
CA LEU A 195 4.11 8.37 -7.40
C LEU A 195 4.83 7.32 -6.54
N ILE A 196 4.25 6.15 -6.44
CA ILE A 196 4.79 4.99 -5.75
C ILE A 196 4.93 3.86 -6.77
N ASP A 197 6.05 3.18 -6.75
CA ASP A 197 6.29 2.01 -7.59
C ASP A 197 6.48 0.73 -6.75
N GLU A 198 6.43 -0.42 -7.41
CA GLU A 198 6.62 -1.74 -6.82
C GLU A 198 8.09 -2.09 -6.55
N PHE A 199 9.05 -1.27 -6.99
CA PHE A 199 10.47 -1.59 -6.91
C PHE A 199 10.96 -1.54 -5.45
N GLY A 200 11.52 -2.67 -4.97
CA GLY A 200 11.98 -2.78 -3.59
C GLY A 200 10.86 -2.83 -2.55
N VAL A 201 9.63 -3.18 -2.95
CA VAL A 201 8.54 -3.50 -2.03
C VAL A 201 8.63 -4.96 -1.62
N GLU A 202 8.69 -5.25 -0.31
CA GLU A 202 8.73 -6.60 0.26
C GLU A 202 7.33 -7.20 0.33
N ARG A 203 6.34 -6.38 0.73
CA ARG A 203 4.92 -6.73 0.78
C ARG A 203 4.07 -5.47 0.85
N ILE A 204 2.80 -5.63 0.58
CA ILE A 204 1.79 -4.59 0.77
C ILE A 204 0.83 -5.08 1.85
N GLU A 205 0.59 -4.26 2.85
CA GLU A 205 -0.38 -4.49 3.91
C GLU A 205 -1.59 -3.59 3.68
N VAL A 206 -2.78 -4.18 3.66
CA VAL A 206 -4.05 -3.48 3.44
C VAL A 206 -4.91 -3.58 4.69
N VAL A 207 -5.20 -2.46 5.30
CA VAL A 207 -6.20 -2.33 6.36
C VAL A 207 -7.50 -1.88 5.71
N LYS A 208 -8.57 -2.65 5.86
CA LYS A 208 -9.91 -2.32 5.38
C LYS A 208 -10.74 -1.78 6.55
N GLY A 209 -11.50 -0.72 6.31
CA GLY A 209 -12.24 -0.01 7.34
C GLY A 209 -11.40 1.01 8.13
N PRO A 210 -11.97 1.64 9.17
CA PRO A 210 -11.35 2.79 9.84
C PRO A 210 -10.00 2.45 10.48
N ALA A 211 -8.94 3.06 9.95
CA ALA A 211 -7.58 2.98 10.47
C ALA A 211 -7.14 4.30 11.16
N SER A 212 -8.09 5.19 11.45
CA SER A 212 -7.80 6.51 11.99
C SER A 212 -7.16 6.47 13.37
N LEU A 213 -7.41 5.44 14.17
CA LEU A 213 -6.72 5.23 15.44
C LEU A 213 -5.19 5.24 15.25
N LEU A 214 -4.69 4.53 14.25
CA LEU A 214 -3.25 4.37 14.01
C LEU A 214 -2.66 5.54 13.22
N PHE A 215 -3.41 6.04 12.24
CA PHE A 215 -2.89 6.96 11.22
C PHE A 215 -3.54 8.34 11.23
N GLY A 216 -4.58 8.58 12.05
CA GLY A 216 -5.29 9.85 12.14
C GLY A 216 -6.17 10.14 10.94
N SER A 217 -6.30 11.42 10.60
CA SER A 217 -7.19 11.90 9.53
C SER A 217 -6.94 11.22 8.19
N ASN A 218 -8.00 11.03 7.40
CA ASN A 218 -8.04 10.47 6.05
C ASN A 218 -7.91 8.93 5.98
N ALA A 219 -7.98 8.23 7.12
CA ALA A 219 -8.01 6.77 7.17
C ALA A 219 -9.42 6.22 7.45
N VAL A 220 -10.44 6.80 6.82
CA VAL A 220 -11.86 6.44 7.01
C VAL A 220 -12.19 5.12 6.35
N GLY A 221 -11.74 4.92 5.11
CA GLY A 221 -11.95 3.70 4.33
C GLY A 221 -10.87 2.65 4.53
N GLY A 222 -9.72 3.05 5.07
CA GLY A 222 -8.58 2.15 5.28
C GLY A 222 -7.23 2.72 4.91
N ALA A 223 -6.24 1.82 4.86
CA ALA A 223 -4.87 2.18 4.51
C ALA A 223 -4.18 1.09 3.68
N LEU A 224 -3.37 1.51 2.71
CA LEU A 224 -2.45 0.69 1.92
C LEU A 224 -1.02 1.02 2.35
N ASN A 225 -0.27 0.07 2.90
CA ASN A 225 1.10 0.30 3.36
C ASN A 225 2.10 -0.53 2.55
N MET A 226 2.94 0.13 1.77
CA MET A 226 4.02 -0.48 0.99
C MET A 226 5.23 -0.69 1.90
N ILE A 227 5.46 -1.90 2.35
CA ILE A 227 6.59 -2.24 3.23
C ILE A 227 7.85 -2.44 2.38
N LYS A 228 8.89 -1.69 2.68
CA LYS A 228 10.18 -1.76 1.97
C LYS A 228 10.93 -3.06 2.25
N GLU A 229 11.77 -3.43 1.29
CA GLU A 229 12.61 -4.62 1.40
C GLU A 229 13.57 -4.56 2.60
N SER A 230 13.75 -5.71 3.23
CA SER A 230 14.70 -5.89 4.32
C SER A 230 16.15 -5.88 3.81
N PRO A 231 17.12 -5.46 4.64
CA PRO A 231 18.54 -5.59 4.34
C PRO A 231 18.94 -7.03 3.98
N ALA A 232 20.10 -7.16 3.37
CA ALA A 232 20.70 -8.47 3.16
C ALA A 232 21.04 -9.15 4.51
N PRO A 233 21.10 -10.48 4.62
CA PRO A 233 21.66 -11.15 5.77
C PRO A 233 23.09 -10.67 6.05
N LYS A 234 23.54 -10.80 7.33
CA LYS A 234 24.87 -10.36 7.75
C LYS A 234 25.95 -10.99 6.86
N SER A 235 26.94 -10.19 6.48
CA SER A 235 28.09 -10.59 5.64
C SER A 235 27.71 -11.08 4.24
N THR A 236 26.56 -10.69 3.71
CA THR A 236 26.15 -11.07 2.36
C THR A 236 25.93 -9.85 1.46
N ILE A 237 26.08 -10.04 0.15
CA ILE A 237 25.70 -9.09 -0.89
C ILE A 237 24.62 -9.75 -1.74
N LYS A 238 23.49 -9.08 -1.91
CA LYS A 238 22.40 -9.51 -2.80
C LYS A 238 22.18 -8.48 -3.89
N THR A 239 22.15 -8.96 -5.13
CA THR A 239 21.86 -8.13 -6.31
C THR A 239 20.69 -8.74 -7.06
N ASP A 240 19.79 -7.93 -7.54
CA ASP A 240 18.73 -8.37 -8.46
C ASP A 240 18.55 -7.40 -9.62
N VAL A 241 18.28 -7.96 -10.79
CA VAL A 241 17.89 -7.25 -11.99
C VAL A 241 16.54 -7.80 -12.43
N ASN A 242 15.59 -6.93 -12.72
CA ASN A 242 14.26 -7.29 -13.17
C ASN A 242 13.93 -6.50 -14.44
N MET A 243 13.48 -7.18 -15.49
CA MET A 243 13.09 -6.62 -16.78
C MET A 243 11.75 -7.21 -17.21
N ASN A 244 10.78 -6.35 -17.57
CA ASN A 244 9.47 -6.75 -18.08
C ASN A 244 9.16 -5.97 -19.34
N TYR A 245 8.58 -6.66 -20.32
CA TYR A 245 8.05 -6.07 -21.55
C TYR A 245 6.55 -6.28 -21.61
N ASN A 246 5.80 -5.24 -21.99
CA ASN A 246 4.34 -5.24 -22.16
C ASN A 246 3.99 -4.98 -23.62
N SER A 247 3.37 -5.92 -24.29
CA SER A 247 3.11 -5.85 -25.73
C SER A 247 2.13 -4.75 -26.13
N ASN A 248 1.04 -4.56 -25.37
CA ASN A 248 -0.03 -3.61 -25.71
C ASN A 248 0.48 -2.17 -25.76
N THR A 249 1.25 -1.76 -24.77
CA THR A 249 1.85 -0.41 -24.68
C THR A 249 3.28 -0.37 -25.23
N GLN A 250 3.79 -1.48 -25.79
CA GLN A 250 5.21 -1.67 -26.08
C GLN A 250 6.09 -1.24 -24.89
N GLY A 251 5.58 -1.48 -23.67
CA GLY A 251 6.11 -0.94 -22.43
C GLY A 251 7.35 -1.68 -21.95
N LEU A 252 8.36 -0.94 -21.49
CA LEU A 252 9.55 -1.48 -20.84
C LEU A 252 9.58 -1.05 -19.38
N VAL A 253 9.72 -2.02 -18.49
CA VAL A 253 9.85 -1.83 -17.05
C VAL A 253 11.11 -2.54 -16.57
N THR A 254 12.08 -1.80 -16.07
CA THR A 254 13.37 -2.36 -15.64
C THR A 254 13.78 -1.77 -14.30
N ASN A 255 14.31 -2.62 -13.41
CA ASN A 255 14.95 -2.15 -12.20
C ASN A 255 16.13 -3.02 -11.81
N VAL A 256 17.09 -2.41 -11.12
CA VAL A 256 18.27 -3.06 -10.55
C VAL A 256 18.39 -2.67 -9.09
N GLY A 257 18.69 -3.63 -8.24
CA GLY A 257 18.91 -3.42 -6.82
C GLY A 257 20.16 -4.14 -6.32
N VAL A 258 20.88 -3.51 -5.41
CA VAL A 258 21.99 -4.10 -4.67
C VAL A 258 21.85 -3.77 -3.20
N LYS A 259 22.11 -4.75 -2.32
CA LYS A 259 22.08 -4.54 -0.88
C LYS A 259 23.11 -5.42 -0.18
N SER A 260 23.67 -4.91 0.92
CA SER A 260 24.70 -5.59 1.72
C SER A 260 24.58 -5.23 3.19
N THR A 261 25.11 -6.13 4.03
CA THR A 261 25.16 -5.95 5.50
C THR A 261 26.56 -6.32 6.02
N PRO A 262 27.57 -5.44 5.84
CA PRO A 262 28.87 -5.64 6.42
C PRO A 262 28.82 -5.36 7.93
N GLY A 263 28.99 -6.41 8.76
CA GLY A 263 28.97 -6.30 10.21
C GLY A 263 27.63 -5.83 10.76
N ASN A 264 27.62 -4.70 11.44
CA ASN A 264 26.42 -4.10 12.03
C ASN A 264 25.78 -3.01 11.15
N TYR A 265 26.43 -2.65 10.06
CA TYR A 265 25.91 -1.64 9.12
C TYR A 265 25.22 -2.35 7.94
N PHE A 266 24.25 -1.71 7.39
CA PHE A 266 23.57 -2.20 6.19
C PHE A 266 23.26 -1.03 5.24
N PHE A 267 23.26 -1.33 3.96
CA PHE A 267 22.89 -0.37 2.91
C PHE A 267 22.27 -1.09 1.71
N GLY A 268 21.53 -0.33 0.94
CA GLY A 268 20.98 -0.79 -0.33
C GLY A 268 20.69 0.36 -1.25
N LEU A 269 20.80 0.09 -2.54
CA LEU A 269 20.51 0.99 -3.65
C LEU A 269 19.56 0.29 -4.60
N ARG A 270 18.61 1.02 -5.17
CA ARG A 270 17.75 0.53 -6.24
C ARG A 270 17.44 1.66 -7.21
N ALA A 271 17.54 1.36 -8.50
CA ALA A 271 17.11 2.26 -9.57
C ALA A 271 16.12 1.53 -10.47
N GLY A 272 15.16 2.26 -11.02
CA GLY A 272 14.17 1.70 -11.92
C GLY A 272 13.61 2.70 -12.90
N ILE A 273 13.16 2.18 -14.04
CA ILE A 273 12.52 2.94 -15.11
C ILE A 273 11.26 2.22 -15.60
N LYS A 274 10.24 3.00 -15.99
CA LYS A 274 9.07 2.56 -16.75
C LYS A 274 8.91 3.48 -17.94
N SER A 275 8.59 2.92 -19.09
CA SER A 275 8.32 3.68 -20.31
C SER A 275 7.24 2.98 -21.12
N HIS A 276 6.11 3.63 -21.31
CA HIS A 276 4.94 3.09 -21.99
C HIS A 276 4.44 4.05 -23.06
N LYS A 277 4.10 3.51 -24.23
CA LYS A 277 3.31 4.21 -25.25
C LYS A 277 1.84 4.26 -24.85
N ASP A 278 1.04 4.95 -25.65
CA ASP A 278 -0.41 4.92 -25.54
C ASP A 278 -0.93 3.47 -25.66
N TYR A 279 -1.89 3.13 -24.82
CA TYR A 279 -2.44 1.79 -24.85
C TYR A 279 -3.49 1.62 -25.95
N ILE A 280 -3.65 0.37 -26.38
CA ILE A 280 -4.66 -0.07 -27.35
C ILE A 280 -5.79 -0.73 -26.56
N ASP A 281 -7.02 -0.28 -26.76
CA ASP A 281 -8.19 -0.85 -26.11
C ASP A 281 -8.64 -2.19 -26.74
N GLY A 282 -9.70 -2.80 -26.20
CA GLY A 282 -10.21 -4.08 -26.68
C GLY A 282 -10.76 -4.04 -28.12
N ASN A 283 -11.10 -2.85 -28.65
CA ASN A 283 -11.51 -2.66 -30.03
C ASN A 283 -10.35 -2.42 -31.00
N GLY A 284 -9.12 -2.42 -30.50
CA GLY A 284 -7.94 -2.10 -31.31
C GLY A 284 -7.71 -0.59 -31.50
N LYS A 285 -8.45 0.28 -30.79
CA LYS A 285 -8.31 1.72 -30.87
C LYS A 285 -7.24 2.21 -29.90
N ILE A 286 -6.34 3.07 -30.38
CA ILE A 286 -5.36 3.76 -29.53
C ILE A 286 -6.10 4.78 -28.66
N VAL A 287 -5.80 4.79 -27.37
CA VAL A 287 -6.28 5.80 -26.42
C VAL A 287 -5.26 6.93 -26.35
N PRO A 288 -5.50 8.08 -26.99
CA PRO A 288 -4.51 9.11 -27.18
C PRO A 288 -4.04 9.70 -25.85
N ASN A 289 -2.75 9.99 -25.78
CA ASN A 289 -2.09 10.64 -24.67
C ASN A 289 -2.25 9.88 -23.31
N SER A 290 -2.35 8.56 -23.38
CA SER A 290 -2.36 7.68 -22.20
C SER A 290 -0.96 7.16 -21.84
N ARG A 291 0.07 7.61 -22.56
CA ARG A 291 1.49 7.28 -22.38
C ARG A 291 2.07 7.86 -21.10
N PHE A 292 3.05 7.19 -20.54
CA PHE A 292 3.78 7.71 -19.37
C PHE A 292 5.20 7.16 -19.28
N ASN A 293 6.06 7.94 -18.63
CA ASN A 293 7.43 7.56 -18.32
C ASN A 293 7.70 7.85 -16.83
N ALA A 294 8.30 6.89 -16.14
CA ALA A 294 8.64 7.04 -14.73
C ALA A 294 10.07 6.59 -14.45
N LYS A 295 10.72 7.25 -13.51
CA LYS A 295 12.06 6.90 -13.03
C LYS A 295 12.03 6.91 -11.51
N SER A 296 12.73 5.97 -10.87
CA SER A 296 12.88 5.95 -9.43
C SER A 296 14.29 5.63 -9.02
N PHE A 297 14.71 6.24 -7.92
CA PHE A 297 15.99 5.98 -7.27
C PHE A 297 15.74 5.89 -5.77
N LYS A 298 16.20 4.79 -5.15
CA LYS A 298 15.97 4.50 -3.74
C LYS A 298 17.26 4.12 -3.06
N ILE A 299 17.48 4.69 -1.90
CA ILE A 299 18.62 4.38 -1.02
C ILE A 299 18.05 4.00 0.34
N PHE A 300 18.64 3.01 0.96
CA PHE A 300 18.52 2.83 2.39
C PHE A 300 19.87 2.54 3.02
N THR A 301 20.05 3.01 4.24
CA THR A 301 21.21 2.71 5.06
C THR A 301 20.81 2.68 6.52
N GLY A 302 21.66 2.08 7.35
CA GLY A 302 21.44 2.07 8.78
C GLY A 302 22.44 1.20 9.50
N PHE A 303 22.21 1.09 10.79
CA PHE A 303 23.05 0.29 11.67
C PHE A 303 22.26 -0.32 12.82
N ASN A 304 22.77 -1.43 13.34
CA ASN A 304 22.29 -2.09 14.53
C ASN A 304 23.36 -1.96 15.62
N ALA A 305 23.09 -1.17 16.64
CA ALA A 305 23.90 -1.14 17.87
C ALA A 305 23.23 -2.00 18.97
N LYS A 306 23.85 -2.10 20.13
CA LYS A 306 23.42 -2.95 21.24
C LYS A 306 21.93 -2.84 21.59
N ASN A 307 21.39 -1.63 21.62
CA ASN A 307 20.00 -1.35 21.98
C ASN A 307 19.34 -0.33 21.05
N LEU A 308 20.00 0.03 19.93
CA LEU A 308 19.54 1.00 18.97
C LEU A 308 19.58 0.42 17.56
N VAL A 309 18.47 0.47 16.87
CA VAL A 309 18.37 0.23 15.42
C VAL A 309 18.03 1.54 14.74
N SER A 310 18.89 2.01 13.86
CA SER A 310 18.65 3.25 13.12
C SER A 310 18.63 2.97 11.62
N LYS A 311 17.64 3.50 10.92
CA LYS A 311 17.47 3.35 9.47
C LYS A 311 17.15 4.70 8.86
N LEU A 312 17.75 4.95 7.70
CA LEU A 312 17.45 6.08 6.83
C LEU A 312 17.04 5.55 5.47
N PHE A 313 15.97 6.09 4.91
CA PHE A 313 15.49 5.81 3.56
C PHE A 313 15.36 7.11 2.78
N VAL A 314 15.77 7.08 1.52
CA VAL A 314 15.58 8.16 0.56
C VAL A 314 14.94 7.57 -0.69
N ASP A 315 13.78 8.06 -1.07
CA ASP A 315 13.09 7.70 -2.30
C ASP A 315 12.95 8.95 -3.18
N TYR A 316 13.40 8.85 -4.42
CA TYR A 316 13.22 9.87 -5.44
C TYR A 316 12.44 9.28 -6.61
N ASN A 317 11.29 9.86 -6.92
CA ASN A 317 10.41 9.39 -7.99
C ASN A 317 10.11 10.55 -8.94
N LEU A 318 10.21 10.29 -10.23
CA LEU A 318 9.88 11.19 -11.32
C LEU A 318 8.86 10.51 -12.23
N MET A 319 7.88 11.27 -12.74
CA MET A 319 6.93 10.76 -13.72
C MET A 319 6.48 11.87 -14.66
N LYS A 320 6.60 11.62 -15.96
CA LYS A 320 5.88 12.37 -16.99
C LYS A 320 4.69 11.56 -17.46
N LEU A 321 3.51 12.16 -17.44
CA LEU A 321 2.24 11.48 -17.61
C LEU A 321 1.34 12.27 -18.57
N GLY A 322 0.99 11.69 -19.71
CA GLY A 322 0.02 12.26 -20.63
C GLY A 322 -1.38 12.32 -20.02
N LEU A 323 -2.15 13.32 -20.37
CA LEU A 323 -3.54 13.48 -19.98
C LEU A 323 -4.46 13.16 -21.16
N SER A 324 -5.24 12.08 -21.02
CA SER A 324 -6.27 11.73 -22.01
C SER A 324 -7.48 12.64 -21.81
N VAL A 325 -7.46 13.80 -22.45
CA VAL A 325 -8.51 14.83 -22.43
C VAL A 325 -8.85 15.28 -23.85
N PRO A 326 -10.09 15.77 -24.11
CA PRO A 326 -10.52 16.13 -25.47
C PRO A 326 -9.59 17.08 -26.22
N PRO A 327 -8.99 18.14 -25.62
CA PRO A 327 -8.01 18.96 -26.31
C PRO A 327 -6.78 18.17 -26.78
N ALA A 328 -6.26 17.28 -25.95
CA ALA A 328 -5.11 16.45 -26.30
C ALA A 328 -5.39 15.48 -27.47
N PHE A 329 -6.66 15.05 -27.65
CA PHE A 329 -7.02 14.16 -28.75
C PHE A 329 -6.90 14.84 -30.12
N LYS A 330 -7.14 16.15 -30.18
CA LYS A 330 -7.00 16.95 -31.40
C LYS A 330 -5.53 17.07 -31.84
N LEU A 331 -4.61 17.02 -30.91
CA LEU A 331 -3.17 17.14 -31.14
C LEU A 331 -2.47 15.79 -31.36
N PHE A 332 -3.23 14.68 -31.30
CA PHE A 332 -2.65 13.35 -31.45
C PHE A 332 -2.11 13.12 -32.85
N SER A 333 -0.79 13.00 -32.98
CA SER A 333 -0.09 12.82 -34.26
C SER A 333 0.53 11.43 -34.43
N GLY A 334 0.54 10.61 -33.37
CA GLY A 334 1.12 9.28 -33.43
C GLY A 334 1.38 8.66 -32.06
N ASN A 335 1.55 7.34 -32.05
CA ASN A 335 1.80 6.57 -30.84
C ASN A 335 3.31 6.49 -30.54
N ASP A 336 3.88 7.50 -29.91
CA ASP A 336 5.26 7.54 -29.46
C ASP A 336 5.38 7.45 -27.92
N ARG A 337 6.56 7.74 -27.35
CA ARG A 337 6.83 7.68 -25.91
C ARG A 337 6.97 9.05 -25.28
N THR A 338 6.97 10.12 -26.08
CA THR A 338 7.26 11.47 -25.62
C THR A 338 5.98 12.14 -25.11
N ASN A 339 6.04 12.73 -23.93
CA ASN A 339 5.00 13.59 -23.41
C ASN A 339 5.36 15.03 -23.75
N ASN A 340 4.76 15.59 -24.79
CA ASN A 340 5.03 16.91 -25.34
C ASN A 340 3.79 17.80 -25.48
N TYR A 341 2.61 17.30 -25.12
CA TYR A 341 1.38 18.08 -25.08
C TYR A 341 0.42 17.53 -24.02
N TRP A 342 -0.26 18.40 -23.29
CA TRP A 342 -1.21 18.03 -22.22
C TRP A 342 -0.68 16.96 -21.29
N TYR A 343 0.36 17.26 -20.52
CA TYR A 343 0.97 16.28 -19.63
C TYR A 343 1.28 16.87 -18.24
N GLN A 344 1.39 16.01 -17.27
CA GLN A 344 1.92 16.33 -15.95
C GLN A 344 3.40 15.93 -15.87
N ASP A 345 4.22 16.81 -15.29
CA ASP A 345 5.59 16.53 -14.86
C ASP A 345 5.63 16.53 -13.32
N LEU A 346 5.87 15.36 -12.76
CA LEU A 346 5.70 15.07 -11.36
C LEU A 346 7.04 14.62 -10.76
N SER A 347 7.38 15.18 -9.59
CA SER A 347 8.51 14.69 -8.82
C SER A 347 8.16 14.56 -7.33
N ASN A 348 8.75 13.56 -6.68
CA ASN A 348 8.58 13.34 -5.25
C ASN A 348 9.90 12.89 -4.64
N ILE A 349 10.32 13.55 -3.56
CA ILE A 349 11.42 13.10 -2.69
C ILE A 349 10.83 12.79 -1.33
N LEU A 350 11.09 11.60 -0.80
CA LEU A 350 10.77 11.21 0.56
C LEU A 350 12.05 10.80 1.28
N ILE A 351 12.41 11.53 2.31
CA ILE A 351 13.47 11.19 3.27
C ILE A 351 12.80 10.74 4.55
N SER A 352 13.02 9.51 4.97
CA SER A 352 12.38 8.97 6.17
C SER A 352 13.36 8.26 7.07
N THR A 353 13.23 8.46 8.38
CA THR A 353 14.02 7.75 9.39
C THR A 353 13.13 6.80 10.18
N LYS A 354 13.73 5.72 10.66
CA LYS A 354 13.12 4.79 11.59
C LYS A 354 14.14 4.39 12.65
N ASN A 355 13.99 4.97 13.85
CA ASN A 355 14.92 4.77 14.93
C ASN A 355 14.20 4.05 16.08
N VAL A 356 14.72 2.91 16.50
CA VAL A 356 14.14 2.08 17.56
C VAL A 356 15.17 1.94 18.69
N LEU A 357 14.83 2.46 19.87
CA LEU A 357 15.65 2.39 21.07
C LEU A 357 14.98 1.47 22.09
N TYR A 358 15.69 0.47 22.56
CA TYR A 358 15.27 -0.44 23.61
C TYR A 358 15.85 -0.01 24.96
N LEU A 359 14.96 0.28 25.92
CA LEU A 359 15.31 0.59 27.31
C LEU A 359 14.73 -0.51 28.21
N GLY A 360 15.52 -1.56 28.39
CA GLY A 360 15.02 -2.80 28.98
C GLY A 360 13.93 -3.42 28.12
N LYS A 361 12.73 -3.63 28.68
CA LYS A 361 11.57 -4.15 27.96
C LYS A 361 10.75 -3.09 27.20
N ILE A 362 11.11 -1.81 27.35
CA ILE A 362 10.39 -0.71 26.70
C ILE A 362 11.02 -0.45 25.34
N ARG A 363 10.19 -0.47 24.31
CA ARG A 363 10.58 -0.14 22.94
C ARG A 363 10.09 1.28 22.61
N ASN A 364 11.03 2.15 22.29
CA ASN A 364 10.75 3.51 21.84
C ASN A 364 11.11 3.62 20.36
N GLU A 365 10.24 4.23 19.59
CA GLU A 365 10.42 4.45 18.15
C GLU A 365 10.26 5.94 17.86
N LEU A 366 11.30 6.55 17.27
CA LEU A 366 11.31 7.95 16.83
C LEU A 366 11.50 7.98 15.32
N ASN A 367 10.51 8.48 14.61
CA ASN A 367 10.51 8.64 13.18
C ASN A 367 10.38 10.12 12.83
N ILE A 368 11.25 10.62 11.95
CA ILE A 368 11.17 11.97 11.41
C ILE A 368 11.26 11.84 9.89
N ASN A 369 10.33 12.45 9.19
CA ASN A 369 10.23 12.31 7.75
C ASN A 369 10.03 13.68 7.11
N TYR A 370 10.65 13.85 5.95
CA TYR A 370 10.47 15.00 5.08
C TYR A 370 10.07 14.54 3.69
N GLN A 371 9.02 15.13 3.16
CA GLN A 371 8.56 14.88 1.79
C GLN A 371 8.41 16.21 1.06
N THR A 372 8.89 16.25 -0.17
CA THR A 372 8.58 17.31 -1.11
C THR A 372 7.97 16.71 -2.37
N ASN A 373 6.87 17.27 -2.83
CA ASN A 373 6.16 16.85 -4.03
C ASN A 373 5.96 18.07 -4.93
N ASN A 374 6.50 18.02 -6.15
CA ASN A 374 6.29 19.05 -7.17
C ASN A 374 5.36 18.50 -8.24
N ARG A 375 4.35 19.29 -8.59
CA ARG A 375 3.39 19.01 -9.65
C ARG A 375 3.34 20.15 -10.63
N LYS A 376 3.70 19.87 -11.87
CA LYS A 376 3.57 20.79 -12.99
C LYS A 376 2.57 20.24 -13.99
N LEU A 377 1.72 21.10 -14.52
CA LEU A 377 0.82 20.80 -15.61
C LEU A 377 1.27 21.64 -16.83
N PHE A 378 1.41 20.98 -17.94
CA PHE A 378 1.70 21.58 -19.23
C PHE A 378 0.51 21.38 -20.15
N GLU A 379 0.03 22.47 -20.70
CA GLU A 379 -1.04 22.49 -21.68
C GLU A 379 -0.46 23.04 -22.99
N THR A 380 -0.95 22.56 -24.09
CA THR A 380 -0.46 22.92 -25.41
C THR A 380 -1.69 23.27 -26.25
N PRO A 381 -2.03 24.56 -26.38
CA PRO A 381 -3.14 24.99 -27.22
C PRO A 381 -2.91 24.65 -28.69
N ASP A 382 -1.66 24.74 -29.14
CA ASP A 382 -1.17 24.38 -30.47
C ASP A 382 0.17 23.64 -30.33
N ILE A 383 0.53 22.77 -31.28
CA ILE A 383 1.74 21.91 -31.25
C ILE A 383 3.05 22.75 -31.11
N SER A 384 3.02 24.03 -31.48
CA SER A 384 4.16 24.93 -31.46
C SER A 384 4.46 25.59 -30.10
N GLU A 385 3.52 25.57 -29.15
CA GLU A 385 3.67 26.30 -27.87
C GLU A 385 3.36 25.41 -26.65
N GLU A 386 4.40 25.03 -25.92
CA GLU A 386 4.27 24.40 -24.61
C GLU A 386 4.08 25.47 -23.54
N PHE A 387 2.96 25.41 -22.82
CA PHE A 387 2.61 26.39 -21.80
C PHE A 387 2.44 25.71 -20.43
N LYS A 388 3.22 26.13 -19.45
CA LYS A 388 3.10 25.64 -18.08
C LYS A 388 1.98 26.38 -17.37
N THR A 389 0.83 25.71 -17.17
CA THR A 389 -0.36 26.28 -16.54
C THR A 389 -0.36 26.17 -15.02
N VAL A 390 0.23 25.12 -14.47
CA VAL A 390 0.26 24.85 -13.02
C VAL A 390 1.68 24.51 -12.58
N ASP A 391 2.11 25.04 -11.43
CA ASP A 391 3.37 24.66 -10.76
C ASP A 391 3.21 24.76 -9.23
N MET A 392 2.95 23.63 -8.59
CA MET A 392 2.69 23.51 -7.14
C MET A 392 3.80 22.74 -6.45
N LEU A 393 4.30 23.27 -5.34
CA LEU A 393 5.30 22.64 -4.49
C LEU A 393 4.74 22.39 -3.09
N LEU A 394 4.53 21.12 -2.76
CA LEU A 394 4.04 20.66 -1.47
C LEU A 394 5.19 20.12 -0.62
N ASN A 395 5.46 20.77 0.50
CA ASN A 395 6.46 20.33 1.48
C ASN A 395 5.76 19.81 2.73
N THR A 396 6.20 18.68 3.24
CA THR A 396 5.61 18.04 4.42
C THR A 396 6.68 17.49 5.35
N TRP A 397 6.63 17.90 6.60
CA TRP A 397 7.35 17.28 7.71
C TRP A 397 6.38 16.45 8.54
N THR A 398 6.79 15.23 8.89
CA THR A 398 6.04 14.41 9.86
C THR A 398 7.00 13.89 10.94
N TYR A 399 6.49 13.76 12.14
CA TYR A 399 7.23 13.19 13.26
C TYR A 399 6.32 12.29 14.09
N GLU A 400 6.88 11.21 14.58
CA GLU A 400 6.21 10.25 15.45
C GLU A 400 7.17 9.80 16.55
N LEU A 401 6.69 9.86 17.78
CA LEU A 401 7.28 9.19 18.94
C LEU A 401 6.30 8.13 19.42
N LYS A 402 6.70 6.87 19.39
CA LYS A 402 5.88 5.74 19.83
C LYS A 402 6.61 4.92 20.86
N THR A 403 5.98 4.70 22.01
CA THR A 403 6.48 3.89 23.12
C THR A 403 5.60 2.69 23.32
N SER A 404 6.20 1.52 23.38
CA SER A 404 5.53 0.23 23.59
C SER A 404 6.12 -0.44 24.82
N LYS A 405 5.26 -0.78 25.80
CA LYS A 405 5.64 -1.42 27.07
C LYS A 405 4.83 -2.70 27.26
N PRO A 406 5.48 -3.87 27.35
CA PRO A 406 4.81 -5.10 27.76
C PRO A 406 4.55 -5.12 29.26
N PHE A 407 3.42 -5.74 29.65
CA PHE A 407 3.08 -6.04 31.04
C PHE A 407 2.40 -7.40 31.10
N GLY A 408 3.07 -8.39 31.67
CA GLY A 408 2.68 -9.78 31.53
C GLY A 408 2.63 -10.21 30.05
N ASP A 409 1.52 -10.81 29.64
CA ASP A 409 1.26 -11.18 28.22
C ASP A 409 0.59 -10.05 27.43
N HIS A 410 0.34 -8.93 28.06
CA HIS A 410 -0.32 -7.78 27.51
C HIS A 410 0.68 -6.72 27.03
N LYS A 411 0.21 -5.70 26.30
CA LYS A 411 1.05 -4.63 25.75
C LYS A 411 0.29 -3.30 25.78
N MET A 412 0.97 -2.25 26.23
CA MET A 412 0.50 -0.86 26.09
C MET A 412 1.34 -0.13 25.05
N ILE A 413 0.69 0.71 24.27
CA ILE A 413 1.32 1.53 23.24
C ILE A 413 0.81 2.95 23.41
N PHE A 414 1.74 3.90 23.45
CA PHE A 414 1.46 5.31 23.40
C PHE A 414 2.17 5.93 22.20
N ALA A 415 1.50 6.81 21.49
CA ALA A 415 2.13 7.53 20.39
C ALA A 415 1.74 9.00 20.41
N PHE A 416 2.71 9.83 20.05
CA PHE A 416 2.54 11.23 19.74
C PHE A 416 2.97 11.45 18.30
N GLN A 417 2.12 12.10 17.52
CA GLN A 417 2.34 12.32 16.08
C GLN A 417 2.09 13.77 15.73
N GLY A 418 2.82 14.27 14.74
CA GLY A 418 2.55 15.59 14.18
C GLY A 418 2.91 15.69 12.72
N LEU A 419 2.34 16.73 12.09
CA LEU A 419 2.57 17.07 10.70
C LEU A 419 2.64 18.58 10.55
N ASN A 420 3.55 19.05 9.73
CA ASN A 420 3.61 20.40 9.22
C ASN A 420 3.71 20.34 7.70
N GLN A 421 2.73 20.92 7.01
CA GLN A 421 2.63 20.87 5.55
C GLN A 421 2.36 22.27 5.00
N ASN A 422 3.02 22.61 3.89
CA ASN A 422 2.74 23.82 3.17
C ASN A 422 2.77 23.58 1.67
N ASN A 423 1.88 24.25 0.96
CA ASN A 423 1.86 24.37 -0.49
C ASN A 423 2.25 25.78 -0.90
N LYS A 424 3.05 25.87 -1.95
CA LYS A 424 3.35 27.12 -2.64
C LYS A 424 3.16 26.96 -4.14
N ASN A 425 2.47 27.91 -4.73
CA ASN A 425 2.39 28.05 -6.16
C ASN A 425 3.61 28.85 -6.65
N SER A 426 4.21 28.39 -7.72
CA SER A 426 5.30 29.09 -8.42
C SER A 426 4.74 29.85 -9.62
N ASN A 427 5.62 30.45 -10.44
CA ASN A 427 5.27 31.24 -11.61
C ASN A 427 4.51 30.41 -12.67
N ALA A 428 3.21 30.28 -12.47
CA ALA A 428 2.25 29.66 -13.39
C ALA A 428 0.91 30.39 -13.24
N PRO A 429 0.14 30.57 -14.31
CA PRO A 429 -1.09 31.39 -14.29
C PRO A 429 -2.23 30.75 -13.51
N GLU A 430 -2.27 29.40 -13.37
CA GLU A 430 -3.34 28.73 -12.70
C GLU A 430 -2.95 28.21 -11.31
N HIS A 431 -3.69 28.62 -10.30
CA HIS A 431 -3.57 28.13 -8.94
C HIS A 431 -4.71 27.17 -8.63
N VAL A 432 -4.65 25.94 -9.13
CA VAL A 432 -5.66 24.89 -8.89
C VAL A 432 -5.94 24.68 -7.40
N LEU A 433 -4.91 24.82 -6.57
CA LEU A 433 -5.04 24.97 -5.12
C LEU A 433 -4.34 26.26 -4.69
N PRO A 434 -4.91 27.00 -3.73
CA PRO A 434 -4.24 28.18 -3.16
C PRO A 434 -2.98 27.80 -2.37
N ASP A 435 -2.20 28.80 -1.97
CA ASP A 435 -1.15 28.62 -0.98
C ASP A 435 -1.81 28.33 0.38
N PHE A 436 -1.30 27.30 1.06
CA PHE A 436 -1.85 26.89 2.34
C PHE A 436 -0.79 26.35 3.29
N SER A 437 -1.13 26.31 4.56
CA SER A 437 -0.41 25.55 5.57
C SER A 437 -1.36 24.71 6.42
N ILE A 438 -0.87 23.51 6.80
CA ILE A 438 -1.57 22.60 7.70
C ILE A 438 -0.62 22.24 8.83
N TYR A 439 -1.16 22.25 10.04
CA TYR A 439 -0.48 21.82 11.24
C TYR A 439 -1.33 20.79 11.99
N ASP A 440 -0.79 19.59 12.21
CA ASP A 440 -1.45 18.50 12.96
C ASP A 440 -0.68 18.15 14.22
N LEU A 441 -1.43 17.86 15.29
CA LEU A 441 -0.94 17.20 16.49
C LEU A 441 -1.91 16.09 16.90
N ALA A 442 -1.38 14.97 17.36
CA ALA A 442 -2.21 13.87 17.85
C ALA A 442 -1.53 13.08 18.96
N GLY A 443 -2.35 12.62 19.91
CA GLY A 443 -1.97 11.67 20.95
C GLY A 443 -2.82 10.40 20.86
N MET A 444 -2.21 9.24 21.03
CA MET A 444 -2.86 7.94 20.95
C MET A 444 -2.44 7.03 22.11
N GLY A 445 -3.40 6.31 22.69
CA GLY A 445 -3.19 5.18 23.59
C GLY A 445 -3.86 3.92 23.05
N LEU A 446 -3.17 2.80 23.10
CA LEU A 446 -3.66 1.49 22.67
C LEU A 446 -3.22 0.42 23.66
N VAL A 447 -4.15 -0.45 24.04
CA VAL A 447 -3.90 -1.61 24.90
C VAL A 447 -4.24 -2.88 24.13
N GLN A 448 -3.32 -3.82 24.14
CA GLN A 448 -3.50 -5.18 23.61
C GLN A 448 -3.51 -6.14 24.82
N LEU A 449 -4.62 -6.85 24.96
CA LEU A 449 -4.85 -7.83 26.04
C LEU A 449 -4.92 -9.22 25.44
N ASN A 450 -4.10 -10.13 25.95
CA ASN A 450 -4.05 -11.51 25.50
C ASN A 450 -4.50 -12.41 26.65
N PHE A 451 -5.60 -13.15 26.48
CA PHE A 451 -6.15 -14.05 27.48
C PHE A 451 -6.04 -15.51 27.00
N MET A 452 -5.38 -16.36 27.81
CA MET A 452 -5.23 -17.79 27.57
C MET A 452 -4.71 -18.16 26.15
N LYS A 453 -3.98 -17.26 25.46
CA LYS A 453 -3.52 -17.42 24.07
C LYS A 453 -4.64 -17.71 23.04
N LYS A 454 -5.88 -17.53 23.41
CA LYS A 454 -7.06 -17.81 22.56
C LYS A 454 -7.95 -16.59 22.32
N LEU A 455 -7.89 -15.61 23.21
CA LEU A 455 -8.66 -14.40 23.09
C LEU A 455 -7.73 -13.19 23.12
N HIS A 456 -7.72 -12.46 22.02
CA HIS A 456 -6.95 -11.23 21.86
C HIS A 456 -7.91 -10.05 21.77
N THR A 457 -7.72 -9.07 22.62
CA THR A 457 -8.54 -7.85 22.66
C THR A 457 -7.63 -6.64 22.41
N GLN A 458 -8.09 -5.72 21.60
CA GLN A 458 -7.40 -4.47 21.31
C GLN A 458 -8.36 -3.30 21.55
N ILE A 459 -7.97 -2.35 22.40
CA ILE A 459 -8.76 -1.16 22.70
C ILE A 459 -7.87 0.05 22.57
N GLY A 460 -8.32 1.06 21.84
CA GLY A 460 -7.55 2.27 21.63
C GLY A 460 -8.40 3.52 21.54
N ILE A 461 -7.77 4.63 21.89
CA ILE A 461 -8.31 5.97 21.82
C ILE A 461 -7.27 6.92 21.25
N ARG A 462 -7.72 7.89 20.47
CA ARG A 462 -6.87 8.89 19.84
C ARG A 462 -7.57 10.23 19.81
N TYR A 463 -6.83 11.28 20.12
CA TYR A 463 -7.24 12.66 19.95
C TYR A 463 -6.38 13.34 18.90
N ASP A 464 -7.02 14.05 17.98
CA ASP A 464 -6.40 14.78 16.87
C ASP A 464 -6.80 16.25 16.91
N PHE A 465 -5.82 17.13 16.69
CA PHE A 465 -6.01 18.54 16.42
C PHE A 465 -5.39 18.89 15.08
N ARG A 466 -6.13 19.61 14.23
CA ARG A 466 -5.66 20.13 12.94
C ARG A 466 -6.00 21.60 12.80
N HIS A 467 -5.00 22.39 12.43
CA HIS A 467 -5.13 23.77 12.02
C HIS A 467 -4.86 23.89 10.53
N ILE A 468 -5.75 24.57 9.80
CA ILE A 468 -5.63 24.85 8.36
C ILE A 468 -5.68 26.36 8.18
N ASN A 469 -4.70 26.89 7.44
CA ASN A 469 -4.67 28.27 6.98
C ASN A 469 -4.53 28.26 5.46
N ILE A 470 -5.51 28.84 4.76
CA ILE A 470 -5.52 29.03 3.32
C ILE A 470 -5.47 30.53 3.03
N LYS A 471 -4.51 30.93 2.21
CA LYS A 471 -4.29 32.33 1.86
C LYS A 471 -5.28 32.79 0.78
N LYS A 472 -5.77 34.02 0.91
CA LYS A 472 -6.47 34.70 -0.16
C LYS A 472 -5.60 34.74 -1.42
N GLN A 473 -6.16 34.32 -2.55
CA GLN A 473 -5.56 34.37 -3.90
C GLN A 473 -6.66 34.68 -4.92
N GLU A 474 -6.32 34.74 -6.20
CA GLU A 474 -7.22 35.18 -7.28
C GLU A 474 -8.60 34.50 -7.26
N HIS A 475 -8.65 33.20 -6.97
CA HIS A 475 -9.87 32.39 -6.88
C HIS A 475 -10.32 32.08 -5.44
N VAL A 476 -9.66 32.64 -4.44
CA VAL A 476 -10.02 32.50 -3.01
C VAL A 476 -10.25 33.88 -2.44
N HIS A 477 -11.49 34.31 -2.37
CA HIS A 477 -11.85 35.70 -2.08
C HIS A 477 -11.51 36.17 -0.66
N GLN A 478 -11.24 35.23 0.27
CA GLN A 478 -10.87 35.53 1.67
C GLN A 478 -9.92 34.49 2.26
N ASP A 479 -9.14 34.89 3.28
CA ASP A 479 -8.38 33.93 4.07
C ASP A 479 -9.31 32.96 4.79
N ILE A 480 -8.98 31.64 4.75
CA ILE A 480 -9.75 30.61 5.44
C ILE A 480 -8.89 30.05 6.56
N ASN A 481 -9.29 30.27 7.80
CA ASN A 481 -8.66 29.71 9.00
C ASN A 481 -9.63 28.74 9.67
N LYS A 482 -9.22 27.48 9.82
CA LYS A 482 -10.05 26.43 10.42
C LYS A 482 -9.27 25.61 11.44
N ASN A 483 -9.94 25.35 12.56
CA ASN A 483 -9.46 24.39 13.56
C ASN A 483 -10.42 23.21 13.61
N PHE A 484 -9.87 22.02 13.54
CA PHE A 484 -10.62 20.77 13.63
C PHE A 484 -10.09 19.92 14.78
N GLN A 485 -11.00 19.34 15.53
CA GLN A 485 -10.70 18.44 16.63
C GLN A 485 -11.50 17.15 16.46
N ASN A 486 -10.90 16.04 16.80
CA ASN A 486 -11.58 14.76 16.73
C ASN A 486 -11.09 13.77 17.77
N LEU A 487 -12.03 12.98 18.29
CA LEU A 487 -11.77 11.83 19.12
C LEU A 487 -12.13 10.58 18.32
N SER A 488 -11.19 9.66 18.17
CA SER A 488 -11.38 8.36 17.53
C SER A 488 -11.18 7.24 18.52
N PHE A 489 -11.90 6.14 18.32
CA PHE A 489 -11.75 4.93 19.13
C PHE A 489 -11.74 3.69 18.23
N SER A 490 -11.21 2.59 18.77
CA SER A 490 -11.31 1.25 18.17
C SER A 490 -11.36 0.22 19.28
N MET A 491 -12.24 -0.76 19.13
CA MET A 491 -12.32 -1.93 20.00
C MET A 491 -12.47 -3.17 19.12
N GLY A 492 -11.55 -4.11 19.28
CA GLY A 492 -11.54 -5.32 18.49
C GLY A 492 -11.26 -6.55 19.33
N LEU A 493 -11.85 -7.67 18.91
CA LEU A 493 -11.75 -8.98 19.52
C LEU A 493 -11.33 -10.00 18.47
N THR A 494 -10.38 -10.87 18.81
CA THR A 494 -10.03 -12.07 18.04
C THR A 494 -10.15 -13.27 18.92
N GLY A 495 -11.04 -14.20 18.56
CA GLY A 495 -11.24 -15.46 19.25
C GLY A 495 -10.71 -16.62 18.41
N ILE A 496 -9.75 -17.37 18.95
CA ILE A 496 -9.25 -18.62 18.37
C ILE A 496 -10.07 -19.76 18.96
N LEU A 497 -11.19 -20.12 18.29
CA LEU A 497 -12.10 -21.16 18.76
C LEU A 497 -11.44 -22.54 18.69
N SER A 498 -10.67 -22.76 17.65
CA SER A 498 -9.81 -23.92 17.49
C SER A 498 -8.63 -23.58 16.58
N HIS A 499 -7.67 -24.48 16.44
CA HIS A 499 -6.59 -24.30 15.47
C HIS A 499 -7.05 -24.22 13.99
N LYS A 500 -8.35 -24.42 13.72
CA LYS A 500 -8.97 -24.36 12.39
C LYS A 500 -9.94 -23.21 12.22
N VAL A 501 -10.41 -22.58 13.31
CA VAL A 501 -11.49 -21.60 13.28
C VAL A 501 -11.09 -20.37 14.09
N LEU A 502 -11.13 -19.23 13.45
CA LEU A 502 -10.86 -17.94 14.04
C LEU A 502 -11.97 -16.96 13.68
N ILE A 503 -12.45 -16.22 14.68
CA ILE A 503 -13.46 -15.17 14.54
C ILE A 503 -12.83 -13.85 14.97
N ARG A 504 -13.06 -12.79 14.19
CA ARG A 504 -12.73 -11.41 14.56
C ARG A 504 -13.96 -10.55 14.51
N SER A 505 -14.07 -9.67 15.48
CA SER A 505 -15.05 -8.58 15.49
C SER A 505 -14.34 -7.29 15.83
N ASN A 506 -14.64 -6.22 15.11
CA ASN A 506 -14.07 -4.92 15.34
C ASN A 506 -15.14 -3.83 15.20
N ILE A 507 -15.11 -2.84 16.09
CA ILE A 507 -15.85 -1.60 15.93
C ILE A 507 -14.85 -0.45 16.04
N ALA A 508 -14.85 0.42 15.05
CA ALA A 508 -13.90 1.52 14.99
C ALA A 508 -14.53 2.79 14.44
N SER A 509 -14.08 3.93 14.95
CA SER A 509 -14.41 5.22 14.38
C SER A 509 -13.25 5.76 13.55
N GLY A 510 -13.59 6.45 12.47
CA GLY A 510 -12.66 7.20 11.65
C GLY A 510 -13.14 8.62 11.41
N PHE A 511 -12.25 9.45 10.94
CA PHE A 511 -12.59 10.80 10.54
C PHE A 511 -11.69 11.27 9.39
N ARG A 512 -12.17 12.26 8.66
CA ARG A 512 -11.35 13.13 7.83
C ARG A 512 -11.81 14.57 7.92
N THR A 513 -10.86 15.46 7.91
CA THR A 513 -11.14 16.87 7.70
C THR A 513 -11.34 17.15 6.22
N PRO A 514 -12.14 18.15 5.85
CA PRO A 514 -12.21 18.60 4.46
C PRO A 514 -10.80 18.91 3.94
N SER A 515 -10.54 18.53 2.69
CA SER A 515 -9.29 18.87 1.99
C SER A 515 -9.28 20.35 1.59
N ILE A 516 -8.10 20.85 1.23
CA ILE A 516 -7.96 22.23 0.76
C ILE A 516 -8.85 22.47 -0.48
N ALA A 517 -8.85 21.54 -1.44
CA ALA A 517 -9.72 21.64 -2.62
C ALA A 517 -11.20 21.72 -2.25
N GLU A 518 -11.67 20.87 -1.34
CA GLU A 518 -13.07 20.86 -0.89
C GLU A 518 -13.46 22.16 -0.19
N LEU A 519 -12.53 22.84 0.48
CA LEU A 519 -12.79 24.11 1.17
C LEU A 519 -12.72 25.33 0.26
N SER A 520 -11.85 25.30 -0.77
CA SER A 520 -11.43 26.54 -1.44
C SER A 520 -11.26 26.45 -2.95
N GLN A 521 -11.46 25.30 -3.58
CA GLN A 521 -11.29 25.18 -5.03
C GLN A 521 -12.30 26.07 -5.76
N GLU A 522 -11.84 26.82 -6.77
CA GLU A 522 -12.69 27.56 -7.69
C GLU A 522 -11.99 27.56 -9.03
N GLY A 523 -12.51 26.80 -10.00
CA GLY A 523 -11.88 26.75 -11.32
C GLY A 523 -12.17 25.50 -12.12
N GLY A 524 -11.66 25.50 -13.35
CA GLY A 524 -11.72 24.38 -14.27
C GLY A 524 -10.84 23.21 -13.79
N HIS A 525 -11.39 22.00 -13.72
CA HIS A 525 -10.66 20.79 -13.42
C HIS A 525 -11.07 19.64 -14.34
N GLY A 526 -10.33 19.49 -15.42
CA GLY A 526 -10.69 18.60 -16.53
C GLY A 526 -11.89 19.14 -17.33
N ALA A 527 -12.99 18.37 -17.42
CA ALA A 527 -14.18 18.72 -18.21
C ALA A 527 -15.29 19.38 -17.38
N ARG A 528 -14.99 19.93 -16.21
CA ARG A 528 -15.98 20.55 -15.31
C ARG A 528 -15.37 21.72 -14.55
N TYR A 529 -16.22 22.58 -14.02
CA TYR A 529 -15.86 23.65 -13.10
C TYR A 529 -16.19 23.22 -11.67
N GLU A 530 -15.23 23.25 -10.75
CA GLU A 530 -15.41 22.80 -9.37
C GLU A 530 -15.43 23.97 -8.40
N LEU A 531 -16.44 23.97 -7.51
CA LEU A 531 -16.59 24.96 -6.44
C LEU A 531 -16.43 24.31 -5.07
N GLY A 532 -15.46 24.79 -4.30
CA GLY A 532 -15.25 24.48 -2.90
C GLY A 532 -16.35 25.04 -2.00
N ASN A 533 -16.39 24.55 -0.77
CA ASN A 533 -17.32 25.01 0.24
C ASN A 533 -16.60 25.22 1.58
N PRO A 534 -16.33 26.46 1.98
CA PRO A 534 -15.62 26.76 3.23
C PRO A 534 -16.40 26.36 4.49
N ASN A 535 -17.70 26.04 4.38
CA ASN A 535 -18.55 25.66 5.51
C ASN A 535 -18.57 24.14 5.77
N LEU A 536 -17.81 23.36 5.04
CA LEU A 536 -17.72 21.92 5.27
C LEU A 536 -17.19 21.61 6.67
N ALA A 537 -17.84 20.64 7.31
CA ALA A 537 -17.43 20.08 8.60
C ALA A 537 -16.65 18.77 8.42
N PRO A 538 -15.90 18.29 9.43
CA PRO A 538 -15.26 16.99 9.37
C PRO A 538 -16.28 15.87 9.14
N GLN A 539 -15.93 14.97 8.21
CA GLN A 539 -16.62 13.72 8.02
C GLN A 539 -16.20 12.74 9.12
N ARG A 540 -17.15 12.03 9.71
CA ARG A 540 -16.91 11.03 10.75
C ARG A 540 -17.64 9.75 10.41
N ASN A 541 -17.02 8.61 10.71
CA ASN A 541 -17.69 7.32 10.53
C ASN A 541 -17.55 6.41 11.73
N ILE A 542 -18.47 5.46 11.81
CA ILE A 542 -18.38 4.29 12.70
C ILE A 542 -18.63 3.07 11.82
N GLU A 543 -17.70 2.13 11.87
CA GLU A 543 -17.79 0.87 11.14
C GLU A 543 -17.73 -0.31 12.10
N GLY A 544 -18.62 -1.27 11.91
CA GLY A 544 -18.57 -2.59 12.53
C GLY A 544 -18.19 -3.64 11.52
N ASP A 545 -17.25 -4.51 11.88
CA ASP A 545 -16.75 -5.63 11.08
C ASP A 545 -16.92 -6.93 11.84
N LEU A 546 -17.32 -7.96 11.12
CA LEU A 546 -17.29 -9.35 11.59
C LEU A 546 -16.61 -10.22 10.54
N SER A 547 -15.59 -10.98 10.93
CA SER A 547 -14.93 -11.91 10.01
C SER A 547 -14.76 -13.29 10.61
N LEU A 548 -14.94 -14.28 9.75
CA LEU A 548 -14.79 -15.70 10.04
C LEU A 548 -13.70 -16.28 9.13
N HIS A 549 -12.73 -16.94 9.72
CA HIS A 549 -11.70 -17.68 9.00
C HIS A 549 -11.77 -19.16 9.42
N ILE A 550 -11.95 -20.03 8.43
CA ILE A 550 -11.98 -21.49 8.63
C ILE A 550 -10.94 -22.10 7.70
N HIS A 551 -10.11 -22.99 8.24
CA HIS A 551 -9.18 -23.73 7.41
C HIS A 551 -9.01 -25.18 7.87
N ASN A 552 -8.68 -26.02 6.92
CA ASN A 552 -8.19 -27.37 7.16
C ASN A 552 -7.05 -27.67 6.16
N THR A 553 -6.64 -28.92 6.04
CA THR A 553 -5.54 -29.31 5.15
C THR A 553 -5.80 -29.07 3.66
N LYS A 554 -7.08 -28.98 3.27
CA LYS A 554 -7.49 -28.87 1.86
C LYS A 554 -8.34 -27.65 1.53
N THR A 555 -8.89 -26.96 2.53
CA THR A 555 -9.78 -25.82 2.28
C THR A 555 -9.46 -24.63 3.17
N VAL A 556 -9.66 -23.45 2.65
CA VAL A 556 -9.68 -22.16 3.37
C VAL A 556 -10.97 -21.44 2.99
N LEU A 557 -11.67 -20.95 3.98
CA LEU A 557 -12.79 -20.05 3.80
C LEU A 557 -12.56 -18.80 4.66
N GLU A 558 -12.61 -17.65 4.02
CA GLU A 558 -12.68 -16.37 4.69
C GLU A 558 -13.98 -15.68 4.30
N PHE A 559 -14.70 -15.21 5.28
CA PHE A 559 -15.88 -14.39 5.12
C PHE A 559 -15.75 -13.15 6.00
N SER A 560 -16.09 -11.97 5.45
CA SER A 560 -16.08 -10.71 6.21
C SER A 560 -17.29 -9.89 5.81
N GLY A 561 -18.13 -9.54 6.79
CA GLY A 561 -19.24 -8.60 6.64
C GLY A 561 -18.91 -7.30 7.34
N PHE A 562 -19.39 -6.16 6.79
CA PHE A 562 -19.18 -4.85 7.36
C PHE A 562 -20.39 -3.94 7.18
N TYR A 563 -20.53 -2.98 8.11
CA TYR A 563 -21.49 -1.91 8.06
C TYR A 563 -20.82 -0.61 8.51
N ASN A 564 -20.80 0.41 7.64
CA ASN A 564 -20.16 1.69 7.86
C ASN A 564 -21.20 2.83 7.73
N TYR A 565 -21.45 3.51 8.82
CA TYR A 565 -22.26 4.72 8.84
C TYR A 565 -21.35 5.94 8.85
N ILE A 566 -21.53 6.83 7.86
CA ILE A 566 -20.72 8.04 7.68
C ILE A 566 -21.60 9.27 7.87
N ASN A 567 -21.29 10.04 8.89
CA ASN A 567 -21.90 11.34 9.13
C ASN A 567 -21.14 12.42 8.32
N LYS A 568 -21.89 13.26 7.61
CA LYS A 568 -21.34 14.35 6.79
C LYS A 568 -20.34 13.87 5.74
N TYR A 569 -20.67 12.79 5.01
CA TYR A 569 -19.89 12.35 3.86
C TYR A 569 -19.75 13.47 2.84
N ILE A 570 -18.51 13.80 2.46
CA ILE A 570 -18.21 14.86 1.49
C ILE A 570 -18.11 14.24 0.10
N TYR A 571 -18.87 14.79 -0.85
CA TYR A 571 -18.87 14.35 -2.23
C TYR A 571 -19.04 15.54 -3.18
N LEU A 572 -18.61 15.35 -4.43
CA LEU A 572 -18.77 16.32 -5.49
C LEU A 572 -20.04 15.99 -6.27
N SER A 573 -20.92 16.96 -6.46
CA SER A 573 -22.22 16.81 -7.13
C SER A 573 -22.39 17.82 -8.25
N PRO A 574 -22.94 17.43 -9.42
CA PRO A 574 -23.32 18.38 -10.45
C PRO A 574 -24.42 19.32 -9.93
N THR A 575 -24.46 20.52 -10.51
CA THR A 575 -25.53 21.50 -10.35
C THR A 575 -26.16 21.76 -11.71
N ASP A 576 -27.26 22.53 -11.75
CA ASP A 576 -27.89 22.99 -13.00
C ASP A 576 -27.16 24.21 -13.61
N GLU A 577 -26.06 24.65 -12.99
CA GLU A 577 -25.29 25.83 -13.41
C GLU A 577 -24.24 25.47 -14.47
N THR A 578 -23.94 26.41 -15.35
CA THR A 578 -22.83 26.35 -16.31
C THR A 578 -21.90 27.53 -16.02
N SER A 579 -20.60 27.30 -16.01
CA SER A 579 -19.60 28.36 -15.80
C SER A 579 -19.50 29.31 -16.97
N ILE A 580 -18.87 30.47 -16.75
CA ILE A 580 -18.61 31.47 -17.81
C ILE A 580 -17.82 30.92 -19.01
N HIS A 581 -17.13 29.76 -18.82
CA HIS A 581 -16.37 29.06 -19.87
C HIS A 581 -17.16 27.89 -20.48
N GLY A 582 -18.48 27.79 -20.23
CA GLY A 582 -19.31 26.72 -20.77
C GLY A 582 -19.13 25.34 -20.13
N LEU A 583 -18.41 25.23 -19.01
CA LEU A 583 -18.23 23.97 -18.29
C LEU A 583 -19.37 23.75 -17.29
N PRO A 584 -19.86 22.50 -17.11
CA PRO A 584 -20.85 22.19 -16.09
C PRO A 584 -20.24 22.41 -14.69
N VAL A 585 -20.99 23.03 -13.81
CA VAL A 585 -20.55 23.37 -12.44
C VAL A 585 -20.85 22.23 -11.48
N PHE A 586 -19.85 21.87 -10.69
CA PHE A 586 -19.94 20.90 -9.62
C PHE A 586 -19.59 21.55 -8.27
N LYS A 587 -20.37 21.24 -7.22
CA LYS A 587 -20.17 21.77 -5.86
C LYS A 587 -19.87 20.65 -4.87
N TYR A 588 -19.00 20.94 -3.90
CA TYR A 588 -18.75 20.03 -2.77
C TYR A 588 -19.86 20.13 -1.74
N LEU A 589 -20.58 19.03 -1.54
CA LEU A 589 -21.72 18.88 -0.65
C LEU A 589 -21.43 17.86 0.46
N GLN A 590 -22.26 17.87 1.50
CA GLN A 590 -22.23 16.90 2.58
C GLN A 590 -23.60 16.26 2.79
N ASP A 591 -23.62 14.95 3.01
CA ASP A 591 -24.80 14.19 3.42
C ASP A 591 -24.38 13.00 4.28
N ASN A 592 -25.31 12.39 4.99
CA ASN A 592 -25.02 11.13 5.68
C ASN A 592 -25.09 9.98 4.68
N ALA A 593 -24.22 8.99 4.88
CA ALA A 593 -24.11 7.84 4.00
C ALA A 593 -24.01 6.53 4.76
N LYS A 594 -24.43 5.45 4.10
CA LYS A 594 -24.38 4.07 4.59
C LYS A 594 -23.67 3.22 3.53
N LEU A 595 -22.61 2.55 3.94
CA LEU A 595 -21.91 1.57 3.11
C LEU A 595 -21.93 0.23 3.84
N TYR A 596 -22.39 -0.81 3.17
CA TYR A 596 -22.44 -2.14 3.75
C TYR A 596 -22.25 -3.21 2.69
N GLY A 597 -21.75 -4.34 3.11
CA GLY A 597 -21.47 -5.42 2.20
C GLY A 597 -20.76 -6.58 2.84
N PHE A 598 -20.32 -7.49 2.00
CA PHE A 598 -19.50 -8.61 2.42
C PHE A 598 -18.44 -8.98 1.36
N GLU A 599 -17.40 -9.62 1.84
CA GLU A 599 -16.29 -10.15 1.06
C GLU A 599 -16.08 -11.60 1.42
N THR A 600 -15.83 -12.45 0.43
CA THR A 600 -15.52 -13.86 0.67
C THR A 600 -14.34 -14.30 -0.18
N ASN A 601 -13.48 -15.13 0.41
CA ASN A 601 -12.43 -15.88 -0.25
C ASN A 601 -12.59 -17.35 0.07
N PHE A 602 -12.57 -18.19 -0.95
CA PHE A 602 -12.58 -19.63 -0.80
C PHE A 602 -11.41 -20.24 -1.58
N GLY A 603 -10.63 -21.07 -0.93
CA GLY A 603 -9.55 -21.84 -1.53
C GLY A 603 -9.76 -23.34 -1.32
N PHE A 604 -9.58 -24.13 -2.38
CA PHE A 604 -9.61 -25.57 -2.35
C PHE A 604 -8.33 -26.15 -2.96
N PHE A 605 -7.65 -26.98 -2.20
CA PHE A 605 -6.36 -27.59 -2.51
C PHE A 605 -6.48 -29.12 -2.55
N PRO A 606 -6.99 -29.69 -3.64
CA PRO A 606 -7.16 -31.15 -3.76
C PRO A 606 -5.84 -31.90 -3.66
N ALA A 607 -4.77 -31.29 -4.17
CA ALA A 607 -3.41 -31.80 -4.13
C ALA A 607 -2.41 -30.66 -3.87
N SER A 608 -1.19 -30.99 -3.44
CA SER A 608 -0.14 -29.99 -3.17
C SER A 608 0.30 -29.18 -4.40
N TRP A 609 0.01 -29.67 -5.59
CA TRP A 609 0.36 -29.04 -6.87
C TRP A 609 -0.81 -28.31 -7.53
N MET A 610 -2.03 -28.35 -6.97
CA MET A 610 -3.25 -27.78 -7.57
C MET A 610 -4.04 -26.98 -6.55
N ASN A 611 -4.49 -25.79 -6.96
CA ASN A 611 -5.33 -24.90 -6.17
C ASN A 611 -6.46 -24.33 -7.02
N PHE A 612 -7.66 -24.31 -6.46
CA PHE A 612 -8.81 -23.56 -6.92
C PHE A 612 -9.11 -22.46 -5.92
N SER A 613 -9.32 -21.24 -6.37
CA SER A 613 -9.75 -20.17 -5.49
C SER A 613 -10.87 -19.35 -6.11
N PHE A 614 -11.77 -18.87 -5.25
CA PHE A 614 -12.86 -17.96 -5.61
C PHE A 614 -12.88 -16.80 -4.65
N ALA A 615 -13.11 -15.62 -5.20
CA ALA A 615 -13.25 -14.40 -4.42
C ALA A 615 -14.44 -13.62 -4.93
N TYR A 616 -15.29 -13.13 -4.01
CA TYR A 616 -16.45 -12.33 -4.34
C TYR A 616 -16.58 -11.17 -3.38
N ASN A 617 -16.97 -10.01 -3.88
CA ASN A 617 -17.33 -8.85 -3.08
C ASN A 617 -18.69 -8.31 -3.47
N TYR A 618 -19.48 -7.95 -2.48
CA TYR A 618 -20.78 -7.28 -2.60
C TYR A 618 -20.74 -5.98 -1.82
N LEU A 619 -21.16 -4.88 -2.47
CA LEU A 619 -21.14 -3.55 -1.86
C LEU A 619 -22.39 -2.77 -2.25
N VAL A 620 -23.02 -2.16 -1.24
CA VAL A 620 -24.05 -1.14 -1.40
C VAL A 620 -23.57 0.13 -0.70
N ALA A 621 -23.71 1.27 -1.39
CA ALA A 621 -23.33 2.59 -0.87
C ALA A 621 -24.40 3.62 -1.24
N LYS A 622 -25.07 4.17 -0.22
CA LYS A 622 -26.20 5.07 -0.39
C LYS A 622 -26.14 6.26 0.57
N LYS A 623 -26.72 7.37 0.15
CA LYS A 623 -27.05 8.51 1.03
C LYS A 623 -28.31 8.21 1.86
N ASN A 624 -28.60 9.06 2.84
CA ASN A 624 -29.82 8.89 3.66
C ASN A 624 -31.13 8.96 2.87
N ASN A 625 -31.15 9.67 1.75
CA ASN A 625 -32.30 9.73 0.84
C ASN A 625 -32.37 8.56 -0.15
N ASP A 626 -31.67 7.47 0.13
CA ASP A 626 -31.53 6.25 -0.68
C ASP A 626 -30.91 6.43 -2.07
N SER A 627 -30.45 7.62 -2.44
CA SER A 627 -29.67 7.81 -3.68
C SER A 627 -28.25 7.23 -3.54
N TYR A 628 -27.70 6.72 -4.64
CA TYR A 628 -26.40 6.06 -4.65
C TYR A 628 -25.25 7.06 -4.59
N LEU A 629 -24.14 6.66 -3.94
CA LEU A 629 -22.89 7.42 -3.92
C LEU A 629 -22.14 7.30 -5.25
N PRO A 630 -21.34 8.32 -5.63
CA PRO A 630 -20.50 8.26 -6.82
C PRO A 630 -19.27 7.35 -6.62
N LEU A 631 -18.69 6.90 -7.75
CA LEU A 631 -17.46 6.09 -7.82
C LEU A 631 -17.56 4.75 -7.09
N ILE A 632 -18.73 4.13 -7.06
CA ILE A 632 -18.92 2.81 -6.46
C ILE A 632 -18.68 1.73 -7.51
N PRO A 633 -17.68 0.86 -7.35
CA PRO A 633 -17.34 -0.15 -8.37
C PRO A 633 -18.44 -1.18 -8.59
N GLN A 634 -18.34 -1.91 -9.71
CA GLN A 634 -19.11 -3.12 -9.96
C GLN A 634 -18.76 -4.21 -8.95
N ASN A 635 -19.74 -5.00 -8.54
CA ASN A 635 -19.45 -6.25 -7.82
C ASN A 635 -18.70 -7.20 -8.75
N LYS A 636 -17.70 -7.90 -8.25
CA LYS A 636 -16.84 -8.78 -9.06
C LYS A 636 -16.72 -10.16 -8.44
N LEU A 637 -16.83 -11.19 -9.29
CA LEU A 637 -16.51 -12.58 -8.96
C LEU A 637 -15.18 -12.93 -9.66
N ARG A 638 -14.25 -13.47 -8.91
CA ARG A 638 -12.98 -13.95 -9.43
C ARG A 638 -12.86 -15.45 -9.20
N GLY A 639 -12.45 -16.16 -10.22
CA GLY A 639 -12.09 -17.58 -10.16
C GLY A 639 -10.65 -17.75 -10.58
N ASN A 640 -9.91 -18.60 -9.87
CA ASN A 640 -8.53 -18.88 -10.20
C ASN A 640 -8.23 -20.37 -10.07
N ILE A 641 -7.53 -20.92 -11.04
CA ILE A 641 -6.99 -22.29 -11.04
C ILE A 641 -5.48 -22.17 -11.18
N SER A 642 -4.74 -22.67 -10.21
CA SER A 642 -3.28 -22.65 -10.27
C SER A 642 -2.67 -24.03 -10.09
N PHE A 643 -1.62 -24.28 -10.86
CA PHE A 643 -0.79 -25.48 -10.82
C PHE A 643 0.61 -25.06 -10.40
N SER A 644 1.21 -25.78 -9.47
CA SER A 644 2.59 -25.53 -9.05
C SER A 644 3.33 -26.83 -8.85
N LYS A 645 4.59 -26.88 -9.30
CA LYS A 645 5.46 -28.05 -9.13
C LYS A 645 6.87 -27.60 -8.78
N SER A 646 7.39 -28.11 -7.70
CA SER A 646 8.81 -27.99 -7.36
C SER A 646 9.55 -29.21 -7.90
N PHE A 647 10.69 -28.97 -8.55
CA PHE A 647 11.54 -30.03 -9.11
C PHE A 647 12.80 -30.16 -8.28
N ASP A 648 13.16 -31.40 -7.98
CA ASP A 648 14.44 -31.74 -7.32
C ASP A 648 15.56 -31.95 -8.33
N LYS A 649 15.59 -31.11 -9.37
CA LYS A 649 16.65 -31.11 -10.38
C LYS A 649 17.67 -30.00 -10.08
N LYS A 650 18.93 -30.21 -10.48
CA LYS A 650 20.02 -29.27 -10.17
C LYS A 650 19.72 -27.85 -10.65
N GLN A 651 19.17 -27.69 -11.82
CA GLN A 651 18.92 -26.38 -12.45
C GLN A 651 17.44 -25.97 -12.47
N LEU A 652 16.51 -26.90 -12.68
CA LEU A 652 15.09 -26.65 -12.76
C LEU A 652 14.48 -26.69 -11.34
N LYS A 653 13.86 -25.59 -10.88
CA LYS A 653 13.27 -25.49 -9.55
C LYS A 653 11.74 -25.38 -9.66
N ASP A 654 11.17 -24.27 -9.34
CA ASP A 654 9.72 -24.11 -9.23
C ASP A 654 9.09 -23.71 -10.57
N PHE A 655 8.04 -24.39 -10.94
CA PHE A 655 7.13 -24.00 -12.03
C PHE A 655 5.77 -23.67 -11.45
N SER A 656 5.11 -22.63 -11.95
CA SER A 656 3.71 -22.35 -11.67
C SER A 656 2.99 -21.90 -12.94
N PHE A 657 1.73 -22.33 -13.07
CA PHE A 657 0.82 -21.94 -14.11
C PHE A 657 -0.52 -21.56 -13.50
N GLU A 658 -1.14 -20.49 -13.97
CA GLU A 658 -2.38 -19.96 -13.41
C GLU A 658 -3.32 -19.50 -14.51
N ILE A 659 -4.61 -19.82 -14.35
CA ILE A 659 -5.73 -19.34 -15.14
C ILE A 659 -6.63 -18.54 -14.22
N GLU A 660 -6.91 -17.30 -14.55
CA GLU A 660 -7.79 -16.40 -13.80
C GLU A 660 -8.99 -16.00 -14.68
N SER A 661 -10.18 -16.00 -14.10
CA SER A 661 -11.40 -15.41 -14.68
C SER A 661 -11.91 -14.31 -13.78
N ILE A 662 -12.29 -13.17 -14.34
CA ILE A 662 -12.87 -12.03 -13.63
C ILE A 662 -14.19 -11.70 -14.29
N TYR A 663 -15.29 -11.93 -13.57
CA TYR A 663 -16.64 -11.54 -13.98
C TYR A 663 -17.09 -10.32 -13.19
N ALA A 664 -17.33 -9.21 -13.89
CA ALA A 664 -17.92 -8.00 -13.32
C ALA A 664 -19.41 -7.96 -13.66
N PHE A 665 -20.24 -7.79 -12.63
CA PHE A 665 -21.69 -7.74 -12.79
C PHE A 665 -22.13 -6.42 -13.40
N VAL A 666 -23.31 -6.39 -14.01
CA VAL A 666 -23.94 -5.16 -14.50
C VAL A 666 -24.09 -4.12 -13.37
N LYS A 667 -23.85 -2.85 -13.69
CA LYS A 667 -24.02 -1.72 -12.76
C LYS A 667 -25.10 -0.79 -13.28
N ASN A 668 -26.30 -0.94 -12.75
CA ASN A 668 -27.45 -0.06 -13.04
C ASN A 668 -27.77 0.89 -11.89
N ASN A 669 -27.31 0.52 -10.69
CA ASN A 669 -27.49 1.31 -9.47
C ASN A 669 -26.25 2.19 -9.23
N HIS A 670 -26.29 3.44 -9.69
CA HIS A 670 -25.18 4.38 -9.70
C HIS A 670 -25.63 5.80 -9.33
N HIS A 671 -24.70 6.71 -9.13
CA HIS A 671 -24.96 8.11 -8.88
C HIS A 671 -25.57 8.78 -10.12
N ILE A 672 -26.33 9.87 -9.92
CA ILE A 672 -27.01 10.61 -10.99
C ILE A 672 -26.06 11.14 -12.07
N ALA A 673 -24.79 11.45 -11.69
CA ALA A 673 -23.76 11.91 -12.63
C ALA A 673 -23.07 10.76 -13.41
N GLU A 674 -23.50 9.51 -13.24
CA GLU A 674 -22.92 8.32 -13.86
C GLU A 674 -23.94 7.65 -14.78
N SER A 675 -23.50 6.70 -15.58
CA SER A 675 -24.33 5.94 -16.50
C SER A 675 -24.22 4.43 -16.22
N ASN A 676 -25.18 3.66 -16.73
CA ASN A 676 -25.15 2.20 -16.68
C ASN A 676 -23.85 1.64 -17.24
N THR A 677 -23.39 0.51 -16.69
CA THR A 677 -22.23 -0.20 -17.19
C THR A 677 -22.58 -1.67 -17.37
N PRO A 678 -22.35 -2.24 -18.57
CA PRO A 678 -22.63 -3.64 -18.85
C PRO A 678 -21.72 -4.56 -18.04
N ALA A 679 -22.16 -5.81 -17.85
CA ALA A 679 -21.32 -6.86 -17.32
C ALA A 679 -20.21 -7.22 -18.32
N TYR A 680 -19.09 -7.73 -17.81
CA TYR A 680 -18.01 -8.24 -18.65
C TYR A 680 -17.32 -9.45 -17.98
N ASN A 681 -16.63 -10.23 -18.81
CA ASN A 681 -15.79 -11.32 -18.34
C ASN A 681 -14.44 -11.26 -19.04
N ILE A 682 -13.36 -11.31 -18.29
CA ILE A 682 -11.99 -11.35 -18.81
C ILE A 682 -11.24 -12.55 -18.24
N TYR A 683 -10.37 -13.12 -19.08
CA TYR A 683 -9.54 -14.26 -18.72
C TYR A 683 -8.06 -13.87 -18.80
N ASN A 684 -7.29 -14.29 -17.81
CA ASN A 684 -5.85 -14.07 -17.76
C ASN A 684 -5.13 -15.42 -17.62
N LEU A 685 -3.93 -15.51 -18.22
CA LEU A 685 -3.02 -16.65 -18.05
C LEU A 685 -1.70 -16.16 -17.49
N SER A 686 -1.07 -16.95 -16.63
CA SER A 686 0.30 -16.69 -16.20
C SER A 686 1.11 -17.97 -16.04
N ALA A 687 2.38 -17.93 -16.41
CA ALA A 687 3.33 -19.00 -16.19
C ALA A 687 4.63 -18.42 -15.63
N VAL A 688 5.21 -19.09 -14.65
CA VAL A 688 6.49 -18.68 -14.04
C VAL A 688 7.37 -19.91 -13.87
N GLN A 689 8.62 -19.83 -14.34
CA GLN A 689 9.65 -20.84 -14.16
C GLN A 689 10.84 -20.24 -13.41
N THR A 690 11.31 -20.95 -12.37
CA THR A 690 12.54 -20.62 -11.66
C THR A 690 13.64 -21.60 -12.04
N LEU A 691 14.78 -21.07 -12.47
CA LEU A 691 16.01 -21.78 -12.73
C LEU A 691 17.05 -21.40 -11.67
N ALA A 692 17.85 -22.35 -11.21
CA ALA A 692 18.93 -22.11 -10.24
C ALA A 692 20.27 -22.64 -10.77
N PHE A 693 21.28 -21.78 -10.78
CA PHE A 693 22.65 -22.08 -11.21
C PHE A 693 23.63 -21.66 -10.10
N ASN A 694 24.20 -22.58 -9.37
CA ASN A 694 25.12 -22.28 -8.26
C ASN A 694 24.65 -21.09 -7.36
N ARG A 695 25.17 -19.88 -7.65
CA ARG A 695 24.89 -18.63 -6.91
C ARG A 695 23.85 -17.74 -7.57
N GLN A 696 23.24 -18.20 -8.67
CA GLN A 696 22.31 -17.42 -9.47
C GLN A 696 20.93 -18.08 -9.51
N LYS A 697 19.90 -17.28 -9.43
CA LYS A 697 18.52 -17.70 -9.70
C LYS A 697 17.95 -16.84 -10.80
N ILE A 698 17.40 -17.46 -11.83
CA ILE A 698 16.73 -16.78 -12.93
C ILE A 698 15.27 -17.18 -12.88
N LYS A 699 14.40 -16.18 -12.80
CA LYS A 699 12.95 -16.35 -12.85
C LYS A 699 12.44 -15.78 -14.16
N ILE A 700 11.81 -16.62 -14.98
CA ILE A 700 11.19 -16.25 -16.24
C ILE A 700 9.68 -16.28 -16.03
N SER A 701 8.99 -15.23 -16.43
CA SER A 701 7.54 -15.11 -16.33
C SER A 701 6.94 -14.73 -17.67
N ALA A 702 5.79 -15.32 -18.00
CA ALA A 702 4.96 -14.94 -19.12
C ALA A 702 3.52 -14.79 -18.61
N LYS A 703 2.87 -13.68 -18.96
CA LYS A 703 1.49 -13.41 -18.58
C LYS A 703 0.72 -12.83 -19.76
N ILE A 704 -0.51 -13.27 -19.92
CA ILE A 704 -1.46 -12.72 -20.89
C ILE A 704 -2.64 -12.18 -20.10
N ASN A 705 -2.82 -10.87 -20.10
CA ASN A 705 -4.00 -10.21 -19.55
C ASN A 705 -5.00 -10.02 -20.68
N ASN A 706 -6.29 -10.21 -20.37
CA ASN A 706 -7.39 -10.14 -21.33
C ASN A 706 -7.13 -11.06 -22.56
N LEU A 707 -7.04 -12.36 -22.31
CA LEU A 707 -6.65 -13.41 -23.29
C LEU A 707 -7.44 -13.32 -24.59
N PHE A 708 -8.75 -13.11 -24.51
CA PHE A 708 -9.65 -13.09 -25.66
C PHE A 708 -9.81 -11.71 -26.30
N ASN A 709 -9.03 -10.72 -25.82
CA ASN A 709 -9.15 -9.32 -26.26
C ASN A 709 -10.57 -8.76 -26.12
N THR A 710 -11.24 -9.12 -25.01
CA THR A 710 -12.59 -8.66 -24.72
C THR A 710 -12.60 -7.14 -24.60
N THR A 711 -13.54 -6.50 -25.30
CA THR A 711 -13.81 -5.09 -25.17
C THR A 711 -14.69 -4.87 -23.94
N TYR A 712 -14.18 -4.13 -22.95
CA TYR A 712 -14.91 -3.86 -21.72
C TYR A 712 -14.61 -2.47 -21.17
N ILE A 713 -15.49 -2.02 -20.28
CA ILE A 713 -15.33 -0.78 -19.56
C ILE A 713 -15.59 -1.04 -18.08
N ASP A 714 -14.68 -0.59 -17.23
CA ASP A 714 -14.93 -0.60 -15.79
C ASP A 714 -15.81 0.59 -15.40
N HIS A 715 -16.78 0.40 -14.50
CA HIS A 715 -17.72 1.43 -14.12
C HIS A 715 -17.03 2.71 -13.61
N ILE A 716 -15.93 2.54 -12.92
CA ILE A 716 -15.15 3.64 -12.32
C ILE A 716 -14.01 4.14 -13.21
N SER A 717 -13.97 3.75 -14.48
CA SER A 717 -13.05 4.32 -15.47
C SER A 717 -13.46 5.75 -15.82
N THR A 718 -12.58 6.72 -15.64
CA THR A 718 -12.86 8.12 -16.00
C THR A 718 -12.85 8.36 -17.50
N LEU A 719 -12.38 7.40 -18.29
CA LEU A 719 -12.41 7.44 -19.76
C LEU A 719 -13.75 6.94 -20.34
N LYS A 720 -14.62 6.38 -19.50
CA LYS A 720 -15.97 5.93 -19.88
C LYS A 720 -16.78 7.05 -20.55
N GLY A 721 -16.80 8.22 -19.94
CA GLY A 721 -17.51 9.40 -20.48
C GLY A 721 -16.92 9.93 -21.79
N LEU A 722 -15.71 9.51 -22.17
CA LEU A 722 -15.03 9.88 -23.40
C LEU A 722 -15.13 8.79 -24.48
N GLY A 723 -15.85 7.68 -24.21
CA GLY A 723 -16.09 6.59 -25.17
C GLY A 723 -14.87 5.68 -25.39
N TYR A 724 -13.90 5.65 -24.46
CA TYR A 724 -12.76 4.74 -24.51
C TYR A 724 -12.94 3.56 -23.58
N TYR A 725 -12.47 2.40 -24.03
CA TYR A 725 -12.51 1.14 -23.30
C TYR A 725 -11.20 0.90 -22.52
N GLU A 726 -11.24 -0.09 -21.64
CA GLU A 726 -10.06 -0.54 -20.92
C GLU A 726 -9.07 -1.24 -21.88
N ILE A 727 -7.85 -1.43 -21.39
CA ILE A 727 -6.75 -2.05 -22.16
C ILE A 727 -7.18 -3.40 -22.76
N GLY A 728 -6.92 -3.60 -24.05
CA GLY A 728 -7.09 -4.86 -24.73
C GLY A 728 -6.07 -5.91 -24.27
N ARG A 729 -5.90 -6.97 -25.06
CA ARG A 729 -4.94 -8.03 -24.73
C ARG A 729 -3.52 -7.47 -24.57
N ASN A 730 -2.89 -7.84 -23.44
CA ASN A 730 -1.50 -7.47 -23.14
C ASN A 730 -0.69 -8.72 -22.77
N ILE A 731 0.37 -9.00 -23.54
CA ILE A 731 1.34 -10.04 -23.22
C ILE A 731 2.49 -9.38 -22.46
N ASN A 732 2.75 -9.84 -21.25
CA ASN A 732 3.88 -9.45 -20.43
C ASN A 732 4.90 -10.59 -20.39
N ILE A 733 6.16 -10.28 -20.68
CA ILE A 733 7.29 -11.21 -20.55
C ILE A 733 8.28 -10.60 -19.56
N GLY A 734 8.62 -11.33 -18.51
CA GLY A 734 9.50 -10.88 -17.45
C GLY A 734 10.70 -11.83 -17.25
N ILE A 735 11.85 -11.23 -16.97
CA ILE A 735 13.06 -11.94 -16.56
C ILE A 735 13.59 -11.28 -15.30
N LYS A 736 13.80 -12.07 -14.26
CA LYS A 736 14.45 -11.63 -13.03
C LYS A 736 15.67 -12.47 -12.74
N ILE A 737 16.82 -11.81 -12.56
CA ILE A 737 18.10 -12.43 -12.20
C ILE A 737 18.42 -12.03 -10.76
N ILE A 738 18.71 -13.01 -9.91
CA ILE A 738 19.09 -12.83 -8.51
C ILE A 738 20.48 -13.42 -8.33
N LEU A 739 21.38 -12.61 -7.79
CA LEU A 739 22.77 -12.98 -7.50
C LEU A 739 23.01 -12.85 -6.00
N ASP A 740 23.38 -13.95 -5.37
CA ASP A 740 23.71 -14.01 -3.95
C ASP A 740 25.22 -14.31 -3.81
N LYS A 741 25.96 -13.39 -3.17
CA LYS A 741 27.38 -13.55 -2.84
C LYS A 741 27.54 -13.56 -1.32
N HIS A 742 28.10 -14.61 -0.79
CA HIS A 742 28.45 -14.78 0.63
C HIS A 742 29.88 -14.37 0.88
#